data_4d533a962b04b26781f367c73d04b522
#
_entry.id   4d533a962b04b26781f367c73d04b522
#
_cell.length_a   1.000
_cell.length_b   1.000
_cell.length_c   1.000
_cell.angle_alpha   90.00
_cell.angle_beta   90.00
_cell.angle_gamma   90.00
#
_symmetry.space_group_name_H-M   'P 1'
#
loop_
_entity.id
_entity.type
_entity.pdbx_description
1 polymer ?
#
loop_
_entity_poly.entity_id
_entity_poly.type
_entity_poly.pdbx_seq_one_letter_code
_entity_poly.pdbx_strand_id
1 'polypeptide(L)'
;MRENASPLVGRRSFLKMASLGAAVGVGTAFASGVTRKATAHEIGNPYPGSKFVKSVCTICSVGCGVIGEVENGVWVRQEVAQDHPISAGGHCCKGSDVIDMVRSHCRVKYPMVKENGKWKRISYTEALDRIGEQLKKYREKNPEQVMFLGSAKDSNEQSYYISKFAAMFGTNNLDHQARIXHSATVAGVANTWGYGAMTNHLGDIQNSKSIFIIGANPAVNHPVGFRHFLKAKENNGAKIIVVDPRYTRTAAKADYFAQIRPGTDIPFMYGMIHLIFKNGWEDKKFIADRTYGIDEIRKEADKWTPEVVQDVTGVKAEILKEITEVFAKNTPGCVVWAMGLTQHTIGSSNTRIAPILQLVLGNMGKSGGGCNILRGHDNVQGASDMANAPDSLPGYYAKNETTWKYFAKMWQVDYEWLQKNYVKPEWMNKPGFTLARWWAGALDGKNGNDAIDNAGDSLKALVVIGNGITSTAQQAKVQEGLDALELLVLIDPFVNDAGVITNKKDNIFLLPAASQFENCGTVVATNRSGQWRSKITDPLYESKPDHEILFELAKRLGFYDELTRTIRDTNGNIEWPEAATREIARIVKSIGLTGWTPERLKRHQENWDKFDEKTLLGKPGTPVEGEYYGLPWPCWTETHPGSPNLYDIDTPVAKGGMGFRNRFGLEHNGVNQLAAEGSAPVGGAVSGGYPEITKANIEAVLGIKLTDEEREQMGNTWATDGSGIIAQKCMQKGIAPYGNARARAIVWTFVDQIPKHREPLHSPRQDLAEKYPSFEDKPNHFRVFTKYKGLQLSKNFSKEFPINLITARLVNMSGAGMETRASKYLARLTPEMFADIHPDLAKQHNLKDGDMVWIYSPEGTKIKVKARIVPSVLPDMIFLPFHFSGVMQGVDMTGNFPDGTKPFAWGESANTVTNYGYDIVTQIPETKGGLCRIEKA
;
A
#
# COMPACT_ATOMS: atom_id res chain seq x y z
N MET A 1 11.37 -11.62 -49.16
CA MET A 1 11.11 -10.41 -49.93
C MET A 1 10.26 -9.48 -49.07
N ARG A 2 10.91 -8.56 -48.44
CA ARG A 2 10.26 -7.55 -47.59
C ARG A 2 10.27 -6.21 -48.33
N GLU A 3 9.39 -6.08 -49.28
CA GLU A 3 9.16 -4.77 -49.87
C GLU A 3 7.74 -4.36 -49.51
N ASN A 4 7.61 -3.21 -48.90
CA ASN A 4 6.39 -2.51 -48.50
C ASN A 4 6.03 -2.57 -47.00
N ALA A 5 7.03 -2.49 -46.12
CA ALA A 5 6.78 -2.01 -44.80
C ALA A 5 6.92 -0.49 -44.82
N SER A 6 5.84 0.24 -44.68
CA SER A 6 5.93 1.68 -44.42
C SER A 6 6.85 1.88 -43.24
N PRO A 7 7.89 2.64 -43.34
CA PRO A 7 8.80 2.85 -42.22
C PRO A 7 8.02 3.50 -41.08
N LEU A 8 8.12 2.89 -39.90
CA LEU A 8 7.68 3.55 -38.67
C LEU A 8 8.40 4.89 -38.61
N VAL A 9 7.65 5.96 -38.73
CA VAL A 9 8.24 7.30 -38.80
C VAL A 9 8.67 7.66 -37.39
N GLY A 10 9.94 7.52 -37.10
CA GLY A 10 10.50 7.93 -35.81
C GLY A 10 10.28 9.44 -35.63
N ARG A 11 10.28 9.87 -34.38
CA ARG A 11 10.06 11.27 -33.99
C ARG A 11 10.95 12.25 -34.78
N ARG A 12 12.18 11.86 -35.10
CA ARG A 12 13.11 12.67 -35.90
C ARG A 12 12.71 12.75 -37.38
N SER A 13 12.20 11.65 -37.94
CA SER A 13 11.72 11.61 -39.33
C SER A 13 10.44 12.40 -39.47
N PHE A 14 9.57 12.34 -38.44
CA PHE A 14 8.34 13.12 -38.38
C PHE A 14 8.64 14.63 -38.35
N LEU A 15 9.61 15.04 -37.53
CA LEU A 15 10.04 16.46 -37.48
C LEU A 15 10.71 16.93 -38.79
N LYS A 16 11.48 16.05 -39.46
CA LYS A 16 12.05 16.34 -40.75
C LYS A 16 10.98 16.46 -41.84
N MET A 17 9.98 15.60 -41.79
CA MET A 17 8.85 15.70 -42.75
C MET A 17 8.00 16.96 -42.47
N ALA A 18 7.86 17.36 -41.21
CA ALA A 18 7.15 18.59 -40.88
C ALA A 18 7.89 19.85 -41.33
N SER A 19 9.24 19.81 -41.33
CA SER A 19 10.04 20.94 -41.82
C SER A 19 10.13 20.98 -43.35
N LEU A 20 9.93 19.85 -44.04
CA LEU A 20 9.88 19.79 -45.49
C LEU A 20 8.47 19.99 -46.03
N GLY A 21 7.45 19.82 -45.20
CA GLY A 21 6.03 19.86 -45.58
C GLY A 21 5.41 21.28 -45.49
N ALA A 22 6.25 22.34 -45.51
CA ALA A 22 5.74 23.70 -45.57
C ALA A 22 5.05 24.00 -46.91
N ALA A 23 4.92 23.00 -47.80
CA ALA A 23 4.37 23.19 -49.09
C ALA A 23 3.07 22.44 -49.41
N VAL A 24 2.66 21.50 -48.59
CA VAL A 24 1.42 20.69 -48.90
C VAL A 24 0.64 20.35 -47.60
N GLY A 25 -0.49 20.97 -47.48
CA GLY A 25 -1.66 20.55 -46.70
C GLY A 25 -1.55 19.94 -45.30
N VAL A 26 -0.39 19.46 -44.91
CA VAL A 26 -0.12 18.91 -43.57
C VAL A 26 0.11 20.04 -42.56
N GLY A 27 0.52 21.18 -43.07
CA GLY A 27 0.77 22.38 -42.27
C GLY A 27 -0.48 23.02 -41.66
N THR A 28 -1.66 22.77 -42.25
CA THR A 28 -2.90 23.36 -41.73
C THR A 28 -3.45 22.67 -40.50
N ALA A 29 -3.13 21.38 -40.34
CA ALA A 29 -3.56 20.65 -39.10
C ALA A 29 -2.75 21.08 -37.87
N PHE A 30 -1.49 21.53 -38.08
CA PHE A 30 -0.64 22.02 -36.99
C PHE A 30 -0.91 23.49 -36.64
N ALA A 31 -1.36 24.27 -37.62
CA ALA A 31 -1.64 25.67 -37.36
C ALA A 31 -2.93 25.91 -36.56
N SER A 32 -3.81 24.90 -36.48
CA SER A 32 -5.08 25.03 -35.76
C SER A 32 -4.96 24.68 -34.25
N GLY A 33 -3.77 24.30 -33.79
CA GLY A 33 -3.55 24.03 -32.37
C GLY A 33 -4.23 22.76 -31.84
N VAL A 34 -4.77 21.94 -32.74
CA VAL A 34 -5.47 20.70 -32.32
C VAL A 34 -4.46 19.54 -32.35
N THR A 35 -3.69 19.42 -31.27
CA THR A 35 -2.90 18.20 -31.05
C THR A 35 -3.82 17.14 -30.46
N ARG A 36 -4.33 16.29 -31.30
CA ARG A 36 -5.07 15.12 -30.87
C ARG A 36 -4.08 14.06 -30.39
N LYS A 37 -4.30 13.54 -29.21
CA LYS A 37 -3.50 12.40 -28.71
C LYS A 37 -3.86 11.18 -29.55
N ALA A 38 -2.89 10.65 -30.25
CA ALA A 38 -3.10 9.42 -31.03
C ALA A 38 -3.24 8.22 -30.10
N THR A 39 -4.20 7.37 -30.39
CA THR A 39 -4.34 6.07 -29.71
C THR A 39 -3.56 5.02 -30.52
N ALA A 40 -3.38 3.83 -29.96
CA ALA A 40 -2.73 2.73 -30.66
C ALA A 40 -3.47 2.40 -31.97
N HIS A 41 -4.78 2.56 -32.00
CA HIS A 41 -5.58 2.32 -33.20
C HIS A 41 -5.32 3.37 -34.28
N GLU A 42 -5.08 4.60 -33.90
CA GLU A 42 -4.81 5.71 -34.82
C GLU A 42 -3.40 5.66 -35.41
N ILE A 43 -2.47 5.02 -34.73
CA ILE A 43 -1.10 4.85 -35.21
C ILE A 43 -1.07 3.86 -36.39
N GLY A 44 -2.09 3.02 -36.47
CA GLY A 44 -2.20 2.00 -37.50
C GLY A 44 -1.70 0.64 -37.00
N ASN A 45 -2.25 -0.39 -37.53
CA ASN A 45 -1.91 -1.75 -37.17
C ASN A 45 -0.88 -2.30 -38.18
N PRO A 46 0.40 -2.43 -37.76
CA PRO A 46 1.42 -2.93 -38.67
C PRO A 46 1.28 -4.43 -38.97
N TYR A 47 0.45 -5.14 -38.21
CA TYR A 47 0.25 -6.58 -38.41
C TYR A 47 -1.25 -6.86 -38.57
N PRO A 48 -1.72 -7.06 -39.83
CA PRO A 48 -3.12 -7.37 -40.03
C PRO A 48 -3.57 -8.58 -39.20
N GLY A 49 -4.65 -8.44 -38.45
CA GLY A 49 -5.14 -9.48 -37.58
C GLY A 49 -4.71 -9.36 -36.13
N SER A 50 -3.85 -8.39 -35.79
CA SER A 50 -3.51 -8.10 -34.40
C SER A 50 -4.71 -7.55 -33.65
N LYS A 51 -4.76 -7.88 -32.35
CA LYS A 51 -5.74 -7.30 -31.42
C LYS A 51 -5.01 -6.39 -30.44
N PHE A 52 -5.66 -5.27 -30.08
CA PHE A 52 -5.14 -4.35 -29.08
C PHE A 52 -5.97 -4.47 -27.81
N VAL A 53 -5.31 -4.77 -26.71
CA VAL A 53 -5.97 -4.99 -25.42
C VAL A 53 -5.54 -3.90 -24.42
N LYS A 54 -6.48 -3.12 -23.93
CA LYS A 54 -6.26 -2.11 -22.89
C LYS A 54 -6.16 -2.82 -21.54
N SER A 55 -5.15 -2.46 -20.74
CA SER A 55 -4.97 -3.03 -19.42
C SER A 55 -4.28 -2.01 -18.50
N VAL A 56 -3.86 -2.44 -17.31
CA VAL A 56 -3.26 -1.57 -16.29
C VAL A 56 -1.93 -2.14 -15.86
N CYS A 57 -0.92 -1.28 -15.80
CA CYS A 57 0.44 -1.61 -15.36
C CYS A 57 0.44 -2.25 -13.97
N THR A 58 1.30 -3.22 -13.76
CA THR A 58 1.36 -4.05 -12.57
C THR A 58 2.48 -3.65 -11.59
N ILE A 59 3.09 -2.47 -11.77
CA ILE A 59 4.30 -2.12 -11.00
C ILE A 59 3.99 -1.29 -9.77
N CYS A 60 3.28 -0.18 -9.93
CA CYS A 60 3.03 0.72 -8.79
C CYS A 60 1.61 1.30 -8.85
N SER A 61 1.22 1.93 -7.77
CA SER A 61 -0.14 2.40 -7.55
C SER A 61 -0.55 3.64 -8.36
N VAL A 62 0.30 4.14 -9.24
CA VAL A 62 -0.13 5.17 -10.20
C VAL A 62 -1.24 4.60 -11.09
N GLY A 63 -1.14 3.32 -11.43
CA GLY A 63 -2.17 2.67 -12.24
C GLY A 63 -2.15 3.11 -13.69
N CYS A 64 -0.96 3.16 -14.29
CA CYS A 64 -0.79 3.59 -15.68
C CYS A 64 -1.47 2.65 -16.66
N GLY A 65 -2.05 3.21 -17.72
CA GLY A 65 -2.62 2.41 -18.79
C GLY A 65 -1.53 1.73 -19.62
N VAL A 66 -1.81 0.50 -20.04
CA VAL A 66 -0.94 -0.31 -20.92
C VAL A 66 -1.82 -0.83 -22.04
N ILE A 67 -1.29 -0.85 -23.25
CA ILE A 67 -1.97 -1.47 -24.40
C ILE A 67 -1.08 -2.61 -24.91
N GLY A 68 -1.61 -3.83 -24.86
CA GLY A 68 -0.92 -4.99 -25.41
C GLY A 68 -1.38 -5.27 -26.82
N GLU A 69 -0.43 -5.48 -27.75
CA GLU A 69 -0.73 -5.96 -29.08
C GLU A 69 -0.55 -7.48 -29.10
N VAL A 70 -1.60 -8.20 -29.46
CA VAL A 70 -1.64 -9.65 -29.44
C VAL A 70 -1.85 -10.17 -30.88
N GLU A 71 -0.96 -11.05 -31.33
CA GLU A 71 -1.03 -11.68 -32.65
C GLU A 71 -1.04 -13.20 -32.47
N ASN A 72 -2.09 -13.85 -32.94
CA ASN A 72 -2.25 -15.30 -32.83
C ASN A 72 -2.10 -15.81 -31.38
N GLY A 73 -2.68 -15.04 -30.42
CA GLY A 73 -2.63 -15.41 -29.00
C GLY A 73 -1.33 -15.06 -28.30
N VAL A 74 -0.34 -14.51 -29.01
CA VAL A 74 0.95 -14.11 -28.43
C VAL A 74 1.01 -12.61 -28.24
N TRP A 75 1.38 -12.18 -27.05
CA TRP A 75 1.61 -10.76 -26.75
C TRP A 75 2.92 -10.33 -27.39
N VAL A 76 2.85 -9.65 -28.55
CA VAL A 76 4.02 -9.35 -29.37
C VAL A 76 4.62 -7.98 -29.09
N ARG A 77 3.81 -7.00 -28.68
CA ARG A 77 4.27 -5.63 -28.48
C ARG A 77 3.44 -4.92 -27.42
N GLN A 78 4.04 -3.92 -26.81
CA GLN A 78 3.40 -3.08 -25.79
C GLN A 78 3.43 -1.63 -26.25
N GLU A 79 2.30 -0.93 -26.08
CA GLU A 79 2.14 0.47 -26.42
C GLU A 79 1.83 1.28 -25.17
N VAL A 80 2.21 2.55 -25.18
CA VAL A 80 1.85 3.54 -24.17
C VAL A 80 0.39 3.94 -24.40
N ALA A 81 -0.40 4.00 -23.34
CA ALA A 81 -1.78 4.45 -23.39
C ALA A 81 -1.81 5.99 -23.41
N GLN A 82 -1.83 6.59 -24.60
CA GLN A 82 -1.75 8.03 -24.79
C GLN A 82 -2.93 8.77 -24.15
N ASP A 83 -4.08 8.12 -24.18
CA ASP A 83 -5.36 8.68 -23.76
C ASP A 83 -5.77 8.33 -22.32
N HIS A 84 -4.94 7.57 -21.60
CA HIS A 84 -5.26 7.14 -20.24
C HIS A 84 -5.27 8.36 -19.28
N PRO A 85 -6.38 8.58 -18.53
CA PRO A 85 -6.54 9.83 -17.76
C PRO A 85 -5.55 10.03 -16.61
N ILE A 86 -4.99 8.96 -16.06
CA ILE A 86 -4.00 9.11 -14.97
C ILE A 86 -2.58 9.21 -15.52
N SER A 87 -2.20 8.30 -16.41
CA SER A 87 -0.82 8.26 -16.91
C SER A 87 -0.56 9.19 -18.10
N ALA A 88 -1.61 9.62 -18.81
CA ALA A 88 -1.52 10.64 -19.87
C ALA A 88 -0.33 10.39 -20.82
N GLY A 89 -0.21 9.15 -21.33
CA GLY A 89 0.85 8.79 -22.27
C GLY A 89 2.21 8.56 -21.64
N GLY A 90 2.28 8.42 -20.32
CA GLY A 90 3.55 8.17 -19.64
C GLY A 90 3.83 6.71 -19.37
N HIS A 91 5.09 6.30 -19.53
CA HIS A 91 5.60 5.02 -19.04
C HIS A 91 6.95 5.30 -18.35
N CYS A 92 7.24 4.58 -17.28
CA CYS A 92 8.57 4.57 -16.67
C CYS A 92 9.33 3.34 -17.16
N CYS A 93 10.61 3.23 -16.78
CA CYS A 93 11.42 2.10 -17.22
C CYS A 93 10.83 0.73 -16.82
N LYS A 94 10.16 0.67 -15.65
CA LYS A 94 9.53 -0.59 -15.21
C LYS A 94 8.25 -0.90 -16.00
N GLY A 95 7.41 0.13 -16.16
CA GLY A 95 6.15 -0.04 -16.89
C GLY A 95 6.34 -0.40 -18.36
N SER A 96 7.41 0.11 -18.98
CA SER A 96 7.73 -0.24 -20.38
C SER A 96 8.28 -1.64 -20.53
N ASP A 97 8.63 -2.31 -19.42
CA ASP A 97 9.28 -3.61 -19.41
C ASP A 97 8.35 -4.76 -18.96
N VAL A 98 7.06 -4.48 -18.69
CA VAL A 98 6.20 -5.51 -18.12
C VAL A 98 6.00 -6.71 -19.08
N ILE A 99 6.02 -6.49 -20.39
CA ILE A 99 5.94 -7.57 -21.35
C ILE A 99 7.14 -8.53 -21.21
N ASP A 100 8.35 -7.99 -20.98
CA ASP A 100 9.55 -8.80 -20.84
C ASP A 100 9.59 -9.54 -19.50
N MET A 101 9.01 -8.94 -18.45
CA MET A 101 8.84 -9.63 -17.17
C MET A 101 7.92 -10.85 -17.34
N VAL A 102 6.77 -10.68 -18.01
CA VAL A 102 5.82 -11.78 -18.23
C VAL A 102 6.47 -12.91 -19.02
N ARG A 103 7.27 -12.58 -20.03
CA ARG A 103 7.92 -13.57 -20.90
C ARG A 103 9.26 -14.08 -20.38
N SER A 104 9.70 -13.63 -19.22
CA SER A 104 11.02 -13.98 -18.69
C SER A 104 11.20 -15.49 -18.56
N HIS A 105 12.33 -15.98 -19.01
CA HIS A 105 12.66 -17.41 -18.89
C HIS A 105 12.94 -17.80 -17.42
N CYS A 106 13.08 -16.82 -16.53
CA CYS A 106 13.25 -17.09 -15.09
C CYS A 106 11.94 -17.52 -14.40
N ARG A 107 10.80 -17.49 -15.14
CA ARG A 107 9.49 -17.91 -14.60
C ARG A 107 9.54 -19.35 -14.08
N VAL A 108 8.78 -19.62 -13.03
CA VAL A 108 8.44 -20.98 -12.60
C VAL A 108 7.52 -21.56 -13.68
N LYS A 109 7.92 -22.66 -14.29
CA LYS A 109 7.22 -23.20 -15.47
C LYS A 109 6.28 -24.36 -15.15
N TYR A 110 6.56 -25.09 -14.07
CA TYR A 110 5.80 -26.28 -13.68
C TYR A 110 5.93 -26.43 -12.16
N PRO A 111 5.00 -27.15 -11.52
CA PRO A 111 5.09 -27.36 -10.07
C PRO A 111 6.33 -28.16 -9.69
N MET A 112 6.92 -27.80 -8.56
CA MET A 112 8.10 -28.49 -8.04
C MET A 112 7.97 -28.66 -6.52
N VAL A 113 8.65 -29.69 -6.02
CA VAL A 113 8.79 -29.89 -4.56
C VAL A 113 10.28 -30.10 -4.25
N LYS A 114 10.71 -29.58 -3.11
CA LYS A 114 12.08 -29.81 -2.62
C LYS A 114 12.09 -31.05 -1.73
N GLU A 115 12.95 -32.00 -2.08
CA GLU A 115 13.12 -33.26 -1.36
C GLU A 115 14.62 -33.56 -1.25
N ASN A 116 15.10 -33.83 -0.05
CA ASN A 116 16.53 -34.09 0.20
C ASN A 116 17.42 -32.99 -0.39
N GLY A 117 16.98 -31.75 -0.28
CA GLY A 117 17.72 -30.56 -0.75
C GLY A 117 17.69 -30.32 -2.26
N LYS A 118 16.93 -31.13 -3.02
CA LYS A 118 16.88 -31.01 -4.47
C LYS A 118 15.46 -30.72 -4.97
N TRP A 119 15.35 -29.90 -6.00
CA TRP A 119 14.06 -29.60 -6.63
C TRP A 119 13.67 -30.73 -7.57
N LYS A 120 12.43 -31.18 -7.46
CA LYS A 120 11.87 -32.26 -8.27
C LYS A 120 10.56 -31.77 -8.89
N ARG A 121 10.45 -31.88 -10.20
CA ARG A 121 9.20 -31.57 -10.92
C ARG A 121 8.11 -32.58 -10.55
N ILE A 122 6.90 -32.08 -10.30
CA ILE A 122 5.70 -32.91 -10.03
C ILE A 122 4.53 -32.32 -10.83
N SER A 123 3.43 -33.06 -10.89
CA SER A 123 2.22 -32.53 -11.52
C SER A 123 1.47 -31.60 -10.55
N TYR A 124 0.61 -30.73 -11.09
CA TYR A 124 -0.27 -29.92 -10.25
C TYR A 124 -1.15 -30.80 -9.37
N THR A 125 -1.68 -31.90 -9.92
CA THR A 125 -2.54 -32.81 -9.13
C THR A 125 -1.75 -33.35 -7.94
N GLU A 126 -0.54 -33.87 -8.17
CA GLU A 126 0.30 -34.39 -7.08
C GLU A 126 0.59 -33.30 -6.05
N ALA A 127 0.97 -32.09 -6.51
CA ALA A 127 1.29 -30.98 -5.61
C ALA A 127 0.09 -30.61 -4.73
N LEU A 128 -1.07 -30.43 -5.35
CA LEU A 128 -2.28 -30.01 -4.65
C LEU A 128 -2.78 -31.12 -3.71
N ASP A 129 -2.66 -32.39 -4.10
CA ASP A 129 -3.05 -33.51 -3.22
C ASP A 129 -2.17 -33.54 -1.97
N ARG A 130 -0.85 -33.41 -2.15
CA ARG A 130 0.11 -33.44 -1.02
C ARG A 130 -0.03 -32.22 -0.11
N ILE A 131 -0.23 -31.04 -0.68
CA ILE A 131 -0.46 -29.80 0.08
C ILE A 131 -1.80 -29.90 0.80
N GLY A 132 -2.84 -30.28 0.09
CA GLY A 132 -4.20 -30.40 0.64
C GLY A 132 -4.28 -31.37 1.79
N GLU A 133 -3.62 -32.53 1.70
CA GLU A 133 -3.59 -33.51 2.78
C GLU A 133 -2.96 -32.92 4.04
N GLN A 134 -1.84 -32.19 3.90
CA GLN A 134 -1.17 -31.58 5.04
C GLN A 134 -2.01 -30.45 5.64
N LEU A 135 -2.55 -29.57 4.80
CA LEU A 135 -3.40 -28.46 5.28
C LEU A 135 -4.64 -28.98 5.97
N LYS A 136 -5.21 -30.07 5.48
CA LYS A 136 -6.41 -30.71 6.10
C LYS A 136 -6.09 -31.17 7.52
N LYS A 137 -4.94 -31.79 7.73
CA LYS A 137 -4.50 -32.24 9.07
C LYS A 137 -4.38 -31.05 10.05
N TYR A 138 -3.75 -29.96 9.61
CA TYR A 138 -3.65 -28.74 10.43
C TYR A 138 -5.04 -28.16 10.70
N ARG A 139 -5.88 -28.08 9.68
CA ARG A 139 -7.22 -27.50 9.81
C ARG A 139 -8.08 -28.27 10.81
N GLU A 140 -8.02 -29.60 10.78
CA GLU A 140 -8.79 -30.46 11.69
C GLU A 140 -8.26 -30.39 13.12
N LYS A 141 -6.95 -30.24 13.29
CA LYS A 141 -6.34 -30.19 14.62
C LYS A 141 -6.39 -28.76 15.20
N ASN A 142 -5.85 -27.81 14.46
CA ASN A 142 -5.75 -26.40 14.87
C ASN A 142 -5.40 -25.55 13.66
N PRO A 143 -6.39 -24.90 13.01
CA PRO A 143 -6.11 -24.07 11.85
C PRO A 143 -5.19 -22.88 12.13
N GLU A 144 -5.03 -22.48 13.41
CA GLU A 144 -4.09 -21.43 13.80
C GLU A 144 -2.63 -21.81 13.52
N GLN A 145 -2.36 -23.09 13.23
CA GLN A 145 -1.01 -23.53 12.83
C GLN A 145 -0.65 -23.14 11.40
N VAL A 146 -1.60 -22.57 10.65
CA VAL A 146 -1.39 -22.18 9.24
C VAL A 146 -1.53 -20.68 9.08
N MET A 147 -0.62 -20.08 8.32
CA MET A 147 -0.73 -18.67 7.93
C MET A 147 -0.74 -18.55 6.42
N PHE A 148 -1.58 -17.66 5.91
CA PHE A 148 -1.66 -17.31 4.50
C PHE A 148 -1.10 -15.90 4.31
N LEU A 149 -0.27 -15.70 3.30
CA LEU A 149 0.23 -14.38 2.93
C LEU A 149 -0.22 -14.08 1.51
N GLY A 150 -1.14 -13.13 1.39
CA GLY A 150 -1.63 -12.65 0.10
C GLY A 150 -0.73 -11.57 -0.47
N SER A 151 -1.16 -11.00 -1.57
CA SER A 151 -0.32 -10.10 -2.35
C SER A 151 -0.98 -8.76 -2.62
N ALA A 152 -0.18 -7.71 -2.56
CA ALA A 152 -0.54 -6.37 -3.06
C ALA A 152 -0.53 -6.34 -4.60
N LYS A 153 -0.21 -7.47 -5.24
CA LYS A 153 -0.18 -7.62 -6.71
C LYS A 153 -1.41 -8.33 -7.26
N ASP A 154 -2.18 -8.96 -6.38
CA ASP A 154 -3.42 -9.65 -6.78
C ASP A 154 -4.50 -8.64 -7.16
N SER A 155 -5.45 -9.06 -7.99
CA SER A 155 -6.65 -8.27 -8.24
C SER A 155 -7.51 -8.20 -6.97
N ASN A 156 -8.46 -7.29 -6.94
CA ASN A 156 -9.40 -7.19 -5.82
C ASN A 156 -10.14 -8.51 -5.61
N GLU A 157 -10.54 -9.15 -6.70
CA GLU A 157 -11.28 -10.40 -6.66
C GLU A 157 -10.42 -11.52 -6.05
N GLN A 158 -9.15 -11.61 -6.47
CA GLN A 158 -8.23 -12.59 -5.90
C GLN A 158 -7.99 -12.31 -4.42
N SER A 159 -7.72 -11.05 -4.07
CA SER A 159 -7.51 -10.65 -2.66
C SER A 159 -8.73 -10.98 -1.79
N TYR A 160 -9.92 -10.69 -2.32
CA TYR A 160 -11.18 -11.00 -1.63
C TYR A 160 -11.33 -12.49 -1.39
N TYR A 161 -11.03 -13.32 -2.42
CA TYR A 161 -11.16 -14.78 -2.30
C TYR A 161 -10.08 -15.39 -1.41
N ILE A 162 -8.90 -14.78 -1.31
CA ILE A 162 -7.89 -15.19 -0.31
C ILE A 162 -8.45 -14.94 1.10
N SER A 163 -9.06 -13.78 1.35
CA SER A 163 -9.67 -13.46 2.65
C SER A 163 -10.80 -14.42 2.99
N LYS A 164 -11.68 -14.68 2.02
CA LYS A 164 -12.80 -15.61 2.19
C LYS A 164 -12.31 -17.03 2.46
N PHE A 165 -11.26 -17.46 1.71
CA PHE A 165 -10.64 -18.78 1.90
C PHE A 165 -10.09 -18.93 3.32
N ALA A 166 -9.33 -17.95 3.80
CA ALA A 166 -8.74 -17.99 5.16
C ALA A 166 -9.84 -18.07 6.23
N ALA A 167 -10.93 -17.31 6.06
CA ALA A 167 -12.06 -17.34 6.98
C ALA A 167 -12.73 -18.73 7.02
N MET A 168 -12.90 -19.34 5.85
CA MET A 168 -13.50 -20.69 5.76
C MET A 168 -12.53 -21.79 6.20
N PHE A 169 -11.23 -21.54 6.06
CA PHE A 169 -10.22 -22.43 6.61
C PHE A 169 -10.24 -22.42 8.14
N GLY A 170 -10.53 -21.26 8.74
CA GLY A 170 -10.67 -21.13 10.19
C GLY A 170 -9.49 -20.42 10.87
N THR A 171 -8.81 -19.50 10.15
CA THR A 171 -7.69 -18.79 10.75
C THR A 171 -7.74 -17.30 10.39
N ASN A 172 -7.34 -16.46 11.34
CA ASN A 172 -7.10 -15.03 11.12
C ASN A 172 -5.61 -14.75 10.85
N ASN A 173 -4.79 -15.78 10.69
CA ASN A 173 -3.39 -15.62 10.30
C ASN A 173 -3.33 -15.37 8.79
N LEU A 174 -3.62 -14.13 8.42
CA LEU A 174 -3.64 -13.66 7.04
C LEU A 174 -3.13 -12.24 7.01
N ASP A 175 -2.19 -11.93 6.11
CA ASP A 175 -1.71 -10.55 5.96
C ASP A 175 -1.10 -10.38 4.57
N HIS A 176 -0.68 -9.16 4.25
CA HIS A 176 -0.01 -8.88 2.98
C HIS A 176 0.93 -7.67 3.11
N GLN A 177 1.53 -7.25 2.00
CA GLN A 177 2.58 -6.21 1.99
C GLN A 177 2.12 -4.86 2.58
N ALA A 178 0.83 -4.57 2.65
CA ALA A 178 0.35 -3.32 3.25
C ALA A 178 0.78 -3.19 4.72
N ARG A 179 0.95 -4.32 5.42
CA ARG A 179 1.42 -4.30 6.82
C ARG A 179 2.74 -3.55 6.95
N ILE A 180 3.62 -3.78 5.97
CA ILE A 180 4.91 -3.10 5.94
C ILE A 180 4.94 -1.91 4.98
N UNK A 181 3.77 -1.52 4.53
CA UNK A 181 3.65 -0.52 3.73
C UNK A 181 3.07 0.60 4.36
N HIS A 182 1.80 0.68 4.19
CA HIS A 182 1.09 1.86 4.74
C HIS A 182 0.14 1.56 5.92
N SER A 183 0.36 0.49 6.66
CA SER A 183 -0.52 0.17 7.80
C SER A 183 -0.61 1.33 8.82
N ALA A 184 0.53 1.94 9.14
CA ALA A 184 0.54 3.08 10.06
C ALA A 184 -0.17 4.30 9.47
N THR A 185 -0.06 4.52 8.16
CA THR A 185 -0.79 5.60 7.49
C THR A 185 -2.31 5.37 7.61
N VAL A 186 -2.76 4.14 7.34
CA VAL A 186 -4.20 3.81 7.46
C VAL A 186 -4.67 4.09 8.89
N ALA A 187 -3.93 3.62 9.89
CA ALA A 187 -4.29 3.85 11.29
C ALA A 187 -4.31 5.36 11.63
N GLY A 188 -3.31 6.09 11.16
CA GLY A 188 -3.19 7.52 11.44
C GLY A 188 -4.35 8.33 10.84
N VAL A 189 -4.53 8.23 9.53
CA VAL A 189 -5.50 9.10 8.86
C VAL A 189 -6.95 8.64 9.09
N ALA A 190 -7.20 7.32 9.19
CA ALA A 190 -8.56 6.85 9.48
C ALA A 190 -9.03 7.32 10.86
N ASN A 191 -8.13 7.38 11.84
CA ASN A 191 -8.46 7.88 13.18
C ASN A 191 -8.53 9.41 13.24
N THR A 192 -8.03 10.10 12.22
CA THR A 192 -8.12 11.54 12.14
C THR A 192 -9.46 11.98 11.51
N TRP A 193 -9.85 11.36 10.39
CA TRP A 193 -11.03 11.83 9.66
C TRP A 193 -11.90 10.75 9.01
N GLY A 194 -11.60 9.47 9.20
CA GLY A 194 -12.50 8.41 8.85
C GLY A 194 -12.02 7.40 7.80
N TYR A 195 -11.38 7.81 6.72
CA TYR A 195 -10.89 6.88 5.69
C TYR A 195 -9.36 6.84 5.65
N GLY A 196 -8.82 5.62 5.57
CA GLY A 196 -7.38 5.39 5.54
C GLY A 196 -6.81 5.39 4.13
N ALA A 197 -7.04 6.48 3.38
CA ALA A 197 -6.67 6.54 1.97
C ALA A 197 -6.29 7.95 1.55
N MET A 198 -5.67 8.05 0.37
CA MET A 198 -5.36 9.33 -0.28
C MET A 198 -6.65 10.13 -0.45
N THR A 199 -6.63 11.41 -0.06
CA THR A 199 -7.87 12.19 -0.03
C THR A 199 -8.25 12.78 -1.38
N ASN A 200 -7.27 13.15 -2.20
CA ASN A 200 -7.51 13.70 -3.52
C ASN A 200 -7.04 12.71 -4.59
N HIS A 201 -6.66 13.16 -5.78
CA HIS A 201 -6.16 12.26 -6.82
C HIS A 201 -4.92 12.86 -7.49
N LEU A 202 -4.20 12.02 -8.25
CA LEU A 202 -2.91 12.44 -8.82
C LEU A 202 -3.06 13.65 -9.75
N GLY A 203 -4.09 13.66 -10.59
CA GLY A 203 -4.35 14.78 -11.49
C GLY A 203 -4.67 16.08 -10.76
N ASP A 204 -5.32 15.97 -9.59
CA ASP A 204 -5.70 17.14 -8.79
C ASP A 204 -4.47 17.89 -8.23
N ILE A 205 -3.32 17.20 -8.13
CA ILE A 205 -2.09 17.85 -7.68
C ILE A 205 -1.73 19.01 -8.59
N GLN A 206 -2.12 18.95 -9.88
CA GLN A 206 -1.90 20.05 -10.82
C GLN A 206 -2.56 21.37 -10.38
N ASN A 207 -3.56 21.27 -9.50
CA ASN A 207 -4.32 22.45 -9.01
C ASN A 207 -3.72 23.04 -7.74
N SER A 208 -2.67 22.44 -7.17
CA SER A 208 -2.01 22.93 -5.96
C SER A 208 -1.20 24.20 -6.22
N LYS A 209 -1.09 25.07 -5.22
CA LYS A 209 -0.20 26.23 -5.22
C LYS A 209 1.11 25.95 -4.47
N SER A 210 1.10 24.96 -3.60
CA SER A 210 2.31 24.45 -2.94
C SER A 210 2.15 22.95 -2.69
N ILE A 211 3.27 22.24 -2.77
CA ILE A 211 3.31 20.78 -2.63
C ILE A 211 4.41 20.45 -1.61
N PHE A 212 4.01 20.00 -0.42
CA PHE A 212 4.93 19.65 0.66
C PHE A 212 5.13 18.13 0.66
N ILE A 213 6.31 17.68 0.26
CA ILE A 213 6.67 16.27 0.12
C ILE A 213 7.59 15.90 1.27
N ILE A 214 7.17 14.97 2.13
CA ILE A 214 7.98 14.51 3.26
C ILE A 214 8.05 12.99 3.28
N GLY A 215 9.26 12.45 3.28
CA GLY A 215 9.47 10.99 3.32
C GLY A 215 8.95 10.27 2.09
N ALA A 216 9.04 10.90 0.92
CA ALA A 216 8.57 10.31 -0.34
C ALA A 216 9.49 10.73 -1.49
N ASN A 217 9.65 9.83 -2.46
CA ASN A 217 10.51 10.08 -3.63
C ASN A 217 9.75 9.71 -4.90
N PRO A 218 8.67 10.45 -5.23
CA PRO A 218 7.83 10.07 -6.38
C PRO A 218 8.56 10.07 -7.73
N ALA A 219 9.60 10.88 -7.91
CA ALA A 219 10.39 10.83 -9.15
C ALA A 219 11.03 9.46 -9.39
N VAL A 220 11.24 8.66 -8.34
CA VAL A 220 11.81 7.31 -8.40
C VAL A 220 10.72 6.23 -8.28
N ASN A 221 9.81 6.39 -7.32
CA ASN A 221 8.86 5.35 -6.95
C ASN A 221 7.57 5.40 -7.78
N HIS A 222 7.17 6.60 -8.22
CA HIS A 222 5.94 6.86 -8.97
C HIS A 222 6.22 7.80 -10.14
N PRO A 223 7.16 7.46 -11.04
CA PRO A 223 7.69 8.46 -11.99
C PRO A 223 6.63 9.09 -12.88
N VAL A 224 5.65 8.31 -13.35
CA VAL A 224 4.59 8.83 -14.21
C VAL A 224 3.66 9.75 -13.41
N GLY A 225 3.33 9.37 -12.17
CA GLY A 225 2.55 10.23 -11.28
C GLY A 225 3.24 11.55 -10.97
N PHE A 226 4.57 11.53 -10.88
CA PHE A 226 5.35 12.74 -10.59
C PHE A 226 5.20 13.80 -11.68
N ARG A 227 4.81 13.43 -12.89
CA ARG A 227 4.53 14.39 -13.97
C ARG A 227 3.45 15.40 -13.58
N HIS A 228 2.46 14.98 -12.77
CA HIS A 228 1.41 15.91 -12.32
C HIS A 228 1.98 16.98 -11.38
N PHE A 229 3.01 16.63 -10.59
CA PHE A 229 3.71 17.60 -9.74
C PHE A 229 4.45 18.63 -10.60
N LEU A 230 5.14 18.15 -11.63
CA LEU A 230 5.88 19.04 -12.53
C LEU A 230 4.91 19.94 -13.30
N LYS A 231 3.76 19.42 -13.73
CA LYS A 231 2.72 20.23 -14.39
C LYS A 231 2.18 21.32 -13.45
N ALA A 232 2.03 21.00 -12.15
CA ALA A 232 1.63 22.02 -11.16
C ALA A 232 2.65 23.15 -11.10
N LYS A 233 3.93 22.79 -11.07
CA LYS A 233 5.02 23.78 -11.04
C LYS A 233 5.06 24.62 -12.32
N GLU A 234 4.98 23.97 -13.48
CA GLU A 234 5.10 24.62 -14.78
C GLU A 234 3.88 25.47 -15.15
N ASN A 235 2.68 24.97 -14.90
CA ASN A 235 1.45 25.58 -15.40
C ASN A 235 0.68 26.38 -14.36
N ASN A 236 0.92 26.11 -13.05
CA ASN A 236 0.19 26.73 -11.97
C ASN A 236 1.10 27.49 -10.99
N GLY A 237 2.41 27.52 -11.28
CA GLY A 237 3.38 28.21 -10.43
C GLY A 237 3.57 27.59 -9.05
N ALA A 238 3.17 26.32 -8.88
CA ALA A 238 3.24 25.66 -7.59
C ALA A 238 4.68 25.56 -7.07
N LYS A 239 4.85 25.77 -5.77
CA LYS A 239 6.15 25.61 -5.09
C LYS A 239 6.28 24.18 -4.58
N ILE A 240 7.36 23.50 -4.96
CA ILE A 240 7.63 22.14 -4.51
C ILE A 240 8.65 22.20 -3.37
N ILE A 241 8.26 21.66 -2.23
CA ILE A 241 9.06 21.60 -0.99
C ILE A 241 9.33 20.12 -0.69
N VAL A 242 10.59 19.75 -0.48
CA VAL A 242 10.96 18.36 -0.17
C VAL A 242 11.73 18.30 1.15
N VAL A 243 11.30 17.40 2.02
CA VAL A 243 11.96 17.10 3.30
C VAL A 243 12.32 15.62 3.30
N ASP A 244 13.61 15.30 3.32
CA ASP A 244 14.10 13.91 3.18
C ASP A 244 15.52 13.82 3.74
N PRO A 245 15.92 12.69 4.34
CA PRO A 245 17.33 12.53 4.77
C PRO A 245 18.32 12.47 3.60
N ARG A 246 17.85 12.20 2.39
CA ARG A 246 18.68 12.13 1.19
C ARG A 246 18.31 13.21 0.20
N TYR A 247 19.29 13.69 -0.57
CA TYR A 247 19.03 14.53 -1.72
C TYR A 247 18.62 13.62 -2.89
N THR A 248 17.32 13.51 -3.10
CA THR A 248 16.71 12.54 -4.04
C THR A 248 16.46 13.17 -5.40
N ARG A 249 16.06 12.33 -6.38
CA ARG A 249 15.64 12.85 -7.71
C ARG A 249 14.42 13.77 -7.57
N THR A 250 13.58 13.55 -6.58
CA THR A 250 12.44 14.45 -6.28
C THR A 250 12.97 15.78 -5.73
N ALA A 251 13.94 15.74 -4.81
CA ALA A 251 14.58 16.93 -4.24
C ALA A 251 15.23 17.78 -5.33
N ALA A 252 15.79 17.14 -6.36
CA ALA A 252 16.43 17.85 -7.49
C ALA A 252 15.44 18.70 -8.31
N LYS A 253 14.14 18.50 -8.13
CA LYS A 253 13.09 19.28 -8.82
C LYS A 253 12.38 20.27 -7.88
N ALA A 254 12.76 20.24 -6.59
CA ALA A 254 12.14 21.09 -5.57
C ALA A 254 12.63 22.54 -5.68
N ASP A 255 11.80 23.46 -5.22
CA ASP A 255 12.17 24.87 -5.02
C ASP A 255 12.84 25.03 -3.66
N TYR A 256 12.47 24.18 -2.69
CA TYR A 256 12.99 24.19 -1.32
C TYR A 256 13.27 22.77 -0.86
N PHE A 257 14.43 22.58 -0.21
CA PHE A 257 14.84 21.26 0.28
C PHE A 257 15.40 21.39 1.70
N ALA A 258 14.92 20.51 2.59
CA ALA A 258 15.45 20.38 3.94
C ALA A 258 15.93 18.94 4.14
N GLN A 259 17.21 18.78 4.49
CA GLN A 259 17.79 17.47 4.76
C GLN A 259 17.70 17.17 6.26
N ILE A 260 16.83 16.26 6.61
CA ILE A 260 16.38 16.01 7.98
C ILE A 260 17.09 14.77 8.56
N ARG A 261 17.39 14.79 9.88
CA ARG A 261 17.85 13.58 10.57
C ARG A 261 16.73 12.53 10.56
N PRO A 262 17.02 11.27 10.22
CA PRO A 262 15.97 10.23 10.21
C PRO A 262 15.20 10.15 11.52
N GLY A 263 13.88 9.98 11.43
CA GLY A 263 13.02 9.80 12.60
C GLY A 263 12.60 11.10 13.30
N THR A 264 12.83 12.26 12.67
CA THR A 264 12.49 13.55 13.29
C THR A 264 11.40 14.32 12.53
N ASP A 265 10.50 13.60 11.92
CA ASP A 265 9.40 14.19 11.13
C ASP A 265 8.42 14.98 12.02
N ILE A 266 8.08 14.45 13.19
CA ILE A 266 7.14 15.12 14.12
C ILE A 266 7.69 16.47 14.58
N PRO A 267 8.93 16.55 15.08
CA PRO A 267 9.53 17.85 15.41
C PRO A 267 9.48 18.85 14.27
N PHE A 268 9.81 18.42 13.06
CA PHE A 268 9.79 19.33 11.91
C PHE A 268 8.39 19.90 11.68
N MET A 269 7.37 19.03 11.65
CA MET A 269 6.00 19.49 11.37
C MET A 269 5.41 20.27 12.54
N TYR A 270 5.75 19.94 13.78
CA TYR A 270 5.35 20.79 14.93
C TYR A 270 6.03 22.17 14.84
N GLY A 271 7.27 22.22 14.36
CA GLY A 271 7.92 23.52 14.13
C GLY A 271 7.15 24.36 13.13
N MET A 272 6.66 23.74 12.06
CA MET A 272 5.79 24.41 11.08
C MET A 272 4.50 24.89 11.75
N ILE A 273 3.85 24.03 12.52
CA ILE A 273 2.59 24.37 13.22
C ILE A 273 2.82 25.50 14.22
N HIS A 274 3.93 25.45 14.96
CA HIS A 274 4.33 26.54 15.88
C HIS A 274 4.39 27.88 15.14
N LEU A 275 5.10 27.92 14.01
CA LEU A 275 5.24 29.15 13.24
C LEU A 275 3.91 29.63 12.64
N ILE A 276 3.06 28.69 12.21
CA ILE A 276 1.74 29.01 11.67
C ILE A 276 0.90 29.72 12.74
N PHE A 277 0.84 29.18 13.95
CA PHE A 277 0.09 29.80 15.05
C PHE A 277 0.71 31.12 15.49
N LYS A 278 2.03 31.16 15.61
CA LYS A 278 2.76 32.35 16.02
C LYS A 278 2.49 33.54 15.10
N ASN A 279 2.41 33.29 13.80
CA ASN A 279 2.24 34.31 12.77
C ASN A 279 0.77 34.51 12.34
N GLY A 280 -0.19 33.78 12.95
CA GLY A 280 -1.59 33.91 12.60
C GLY A 280 -1.95 33.46 11.22
N TRP A 281 -1.24 32.46 10.70
CA TRP A 281 -1.45 31.93 9.34
C TRP A 281 -2.48 30.78 9.30
N GLU A 282 -2.99 30.35 10.47
CA GLU A 282 -3.97 29.27 10.53
C GLU A 282 -5.33 29.70 9.97
N ASP A 283 -6.09 28.73 9.48
CA ASP A 283 -7.48 28.95 9.05
C ASP A 283 -8.39 28.80 10.26
N LYS A 284 -8.63 29.92 10.95
CA LYS A 284 -9.39 29.95 12.19
C LYS A 284 -10.83 29.45 12.01
N LYS A 285 -11.45 29.77 10.86
CA LYS A 285 -12.82 29.34 10.60
C LYS A 285 -12.88 27.83 10.37
N PHE A 286 -11.97 27.28 9.58
CA PHE A 286 -11.92 25.85 9.35
C PHE A 286 -11.69 25.08 10.67
N ILE A 287 -10.75 25.56 11.49
CA ILE A 287 -10.47 24.95 12.79
C ILE A 287 -11.73 24.91 13.65
N ALA A 288 -12.42 26.07 13.77
CA ALA A 288 -13.62 26.18 14.58
C ALA A 288 -14.77 25.30 14.09
N ASP A 289 -14.95 25.25 12.77
CA ASP A 289 -16.10 24.57 12.17
C ASP A 289 -15.88 23.07 11.93
N ARG A 290 -14.65 22.67 11.65
CA ARG A 290 -14.39 21.35 11.07
C ARG A 290 -13.43 20.45 11.88
N THR A 291 -12.90 20.93 13.03
CA THR A 291 -11.90 20.15 13.77
C THR A 291 -12.27 20.00 15.25
N TYR A 292 -11.57 19.06 15.90
CA TYR A 292 -11.73 18.76 17.31
C TYR A 292 -10.34 18.48 17.89
N GLY A 293 -9.99 19.19 18.98
CA GLY A 293 -8.75 18.92 19.71
C GLY A 293 -7.52 19.71 19.24
N ILE A 294 -7.69 20.71 18.40
CA ILE A 294 -6.55 21.52 17.90
C ILE A 294 -5.88 22.32 19.03
N ASP A 295 -6.62 22.67 20.10
CA ASP A 295 -6.01 23.37 21.22
C ASP A 295 -4.91 22.57 21.90
N GLU A 296 -5.05 21.23 21.97
CA GLU A 296 -3.99 20.35 22.49
C GLU A 296 -2.77 20.36 21.58
N ILE A 297 -3.01 20.44 20.28
CA ILE A 297 -1.93 20.56 19.29
C ILE A 297 -1.19 21.87 19.47
N ARG A 298 -1.93 22.97 19.70
CA ARG A 298 -1.34 24.30 19.93
C ARG A 298 -0.40 24.26 21.15
N LYS A 299 -0.86 23.64 22.25
CA LYS A 299 -0.04 23.50 23.48
C LYS A 299 1.25 22.70 23.21
N GLU A 300 1.14 21.61 22.48
CA GLU A 300 2.32 20.80 22.15
C GLU A 300 3.26 21.56 21.22
N ALA A 301 2.72 22.27 20.24
CA ALA A 301 3.51 23.03 19.27
C ALA A 301 4.31 24.18 19.93
N ASP A 302 3.83 24.74 21.04
CA ASP A 302 4.54 25.82 21.74
C ASP A 302 5.96 25.40 22.14
N LYS A 303 6.20 24.12 22.36
CA LYS A 303 7.52 23.59 22.73
C LYS A 303 8.50 23.55 21.56
N TRP A 304 7.99 23.56 20.33
CA TRP A 304 8.78 23.30 19.13
C TRP A 304 9.14 24.59 18.42
N THR A 305 9.95 25.44 19.10
CA THR A 305 10.49 26.63 18.45
C THR A 305 11.47 26.25 17.35
N PRO A 306 11.70 27.10 16.36
CA PRO A 306 12.68 26.79 15.31
C PRO A 306 14.06 26.35 15.83
N GLU A 307 14.50 26.90 16.95
CA GLU A 307 15.79 26.57 17.57
C GLU A 307 15.78 25.13 18.13
N VAL A 308 14.70 24.75 18.80
CA VAL A 308 14.53 23.39 19.32
C VAL A 308 14.45 22.39 18.15
N VAL A 309 13.69 22.74 17.10
CA VAL A 309 13.58 21.90 15.91
C VAL A 309 14.95 21.74 15.24
N GLN A 310 15.75 22.81 15.15
CA GLN A 310 17.11 22.73 14.58
C GLN A 310 17.98 21.75 15.38
N ASP A 311 17.94 21.78 16.70
CA ASP A 311 18.73 20.87 17.52
C ASP A 311 18.32 19.42 17.30
N VAL A 312 17.00 19.15 17.23
CA VAL A 312 16.50 17.76 17.11
C VAL A 312 16.62 17.23 15.69
N THR A 313 16.34 18.05 14.67
CA THR A 313 16.25 17.59 13.29
C THR A 313 17.52 17.81 12.47
N GLY A 314 18.37 18.74 12.88
CA GLY A 314 19.52 19.19 12.12
C GLY A 314 19.19 20.21 11.02
N VAL A 315 17.92 20.58 10.86
CA VAL A 315 17.52 21.57 9.84
C VAL A 315 17.60 22.98 10.45
N LYS A 316 18.32 23.86 9.76
CA LYS A 316 18.51 25.25 10.24
C LYS A 316 17.16 25.94 10.42
N ALA A 317 17.05 26.74 11.50
CA ALA A 317 15.84 27.48 11.84
C ALA A 317 15.34 28.35 10.69
N GLU A 318 16.26 28.96 9.93
CA GLU A 318 15.91 29.83 8.80
C GLU A 318 15.23 29.04 7.67
N ILE A 319 15.71 27.81 7.42
CA ILE A 319 15.11 26.92 6.39
C ILE A 319 13.70 26.53 6.80
N LEU A 320 13.49 26.18 8.09
CA LEU A 320 12.17 25.85 8.61
C LEU A 320 11.21 27.02 8.45
N LYS A 321 11.67 28.23 8.80
CA LYS A 321 10.85 29.46 8.69
C LYS A 321 10.44 29.69 7.23
N GLU A 322 11.40 29.61 6.32
CA GLU A 322 11.16 29.85 4.89
C GLU A 322 10.15 28.84 4.32
N ILE A 323 10.39 27.54 4.58
CA ILE A 323 9.53 26.47 4.10
C ILE A 323 8.10 26.64 4.65
N THR A 324 7.97 26.97 5.94
CA THR A 324 6.66 27.13 6.57
C THR A 324 5.89 28.29 5.94
N GLU A 325 6.55 29.43 5.76
CA GLU A 325 5.91 30.61 5.16
C GLU A 325 5.44 30.31 3.74
N VAL A 326 6.29 29.67 2.94
CA VAL A 326 5.94 29.32 1.57
C VAL A 326 4.71 28.40 1.53
N PHE A 327 4.70 27.36 2.38
CA PHE A 327 3.59 26.41 2.39
C PHE A 327 2.29 27.04 2.91
N ALA A 328 2.38 27.84 3.98
CA ALA A 328 1.19 28.44 4.59
C ALA A 328 0.57 29.52 3.71
N LYS A 329 1.38 30.25 2.94
CA LYS A 329 0.90 31.38 2.13
C LYS A 329 0.53 31.03 0.68
N ASN A 330 0.89 29.83 0.20
CA ASN A 330 0.55 29.37 -1.16
C ASN A 330 -0.52 28.28 -1.08
N THR A 331 -1.75 28.67 -0.79
CA THR A 331 -2.88 27.74 -0.62
C THR A 331 -3.81 27.82 -1.83
N PRO A 332 -4.50 26.73 -2.18
CA PRO A 332 -4.48 25.41 -1.51
C PRO A 332 -3.14 24.69 -1.70
N GLY A 333 -2.66 24.10 -0.63
CA GLY A 333 -1.44 23.29 -0.67
C GLY A 333 -1.73 21.84 -0.30
N CYS A 334 -0.99 20.90 -0.88
CA CYS A 334 -1.16 19.49 -0.54
C CYS A 334 0.09 18.94 0.15
N VAL A 335 -0.13 17.95 1.02
CA VAL A 335 0.95 17.19 1.66
C VAL A 335 1.03 15.83 0.99
N VAL A 336 2.24 15.40 0.69
CA VAL A 336 2.51 14.12 0.01
C VAL A 336 3.50 13.31 0.85
N TRP A 337 3.18 12.05 1.11
CA TRP A 337 4.16 11.19 1.78
C TRP A 337 4.06 9.74 1.31
N ALA A 338 5.09 8.98 1.69
CA ALA A 338 5.17 7.55 1.43
C ALA A 338 5.85 6.86 2.62
N MET A 339 6.73 5.90 2.35
CA MET A 339 7.28 5.05 3.41
C MET A 339 8.27 5.76 4.34
N GLY A 340 8.90 6.84 3.88
CA GLY A 340 9.85 7.58 4.72
C GLY A 340 9.21 8.17 5.96
N LEU A 341 7.96 8.60 5.86
CA LEU A 341 7.19 9.09 7.02
C LEU A 341 6.60 7.93 7.82
N THR A 342 6.33 6.81 7.18
CA THR A 342 5.45 5.76 7.70
C THR A 342 6.19 4.64 8.44
N GLN A 343 7.35 4.20 7.92
CA GLN A 343 8.05 3.00 8.45
C GLN A 343 8.94 3.33 9.65
N HIS A 344 8.29 3.71 10.74
CA HIS A 344 8.94 4.07 12.01
C HIS A 344 8.21 3.47 13.19
N THR A 345 8.89 3.32 14.31
CA THR A 345 8.26 2.88 15.57
C THR A 345 7.15 3.83 16.02
N ILE A 346 7.16 5.06 15.51
CA ILE A 346 6.09 6.03 15.76
C ILE A 346 5.34 6.35 14.46
N GLY A 347 5.27 5.38 13.53
CA GLY A 347 4.63 5.59 12.24
C GLY A 347 3.19 6.06 12.33
N SER A 348 2.41 5.53 13.29
CA SER A 348 1.03 5.95 13.48
C SER A 348 0.91 7.40 13.98
N SER A 349 1.89 7.91 14.74
CA SER A 349 1.94 9.32 15.14
C SER A 349 2.43 10.22 14.00
N ASN A 350 3.47 9.76 13.27
CA ASN A 350 3.98 10.49 12.11
C ASN A 350 2.89 10.74 11.08
N THR A 351 2.04 9.75 10.83
CA THR A 351 0.99 9.85 9.81
C THR A 351 -0.28 10.54 10.33
N ARG A 352 -0.24 11.06 11.55
CA ARG A 352 -1.27 11.93 12.11
C ARG A 352 -0.86 13.40 12.09
N ILE A 353 0.43 13.71 12.28
CA ILE A 353 0.87 15.11 12.33
C ILE A 353 0.74 15.79 10.94
N ALA A 354 0.95 15.07 9.84
CA ALA A 354 0.78 15.64 8.50
C ALA A 354 -0.68 16.02 8.22
N PRO A 355 -1.67 15.15 8.50
CA PRO A 355 -3.07 15.56 8.47
C PRO A 355 -3.39 16.76 9.36
N ILE A 356 -2.84 16.80 10.56
CA ILE A 356 -3.10 17.92 11.50
C ILE A 356 -2.58 19.24 10.92
N LEU A 357 -1.41 19.22 10.28
CA LEU A 357 -0.89 20.41 9.59
C LEU A 357 -1.91 20.91 8.54
N GLN A 358 -2.50 20.00 7.79
CA GLN A 358 -3.49 20.34 6.77
C GLN A 358 -4.80 20.85 7.39
N LEU A 359 -5.19 20.31 8.54
CA LEU A 359 -6.37 20.80 9.26
C LEU A 359 -6.14 22.24 9.75
N VAL A 360 -4.95 22.52 10.29
CA VAL A 360 -4.60 23.86 10.80
C VAL A 360 -4.64 24.90 9.67
N LEU A 361 -4.24 24.50 8.44
CA LEU A 361 -4.23 25.40 7.29
C LEU A 361 -5.55 25.38 6.49
N GLY A 362 -6.51 24.53 6.86
CA GLY A 362 -7.79 24.45 6.16
C GLY A 362 -7.68 23.90 4.73
N ASN A 363 -6.68 23.09 4.45
CA ASN A 363 -6.41 22.55 3.11
C ASN A 363 -7.14 21.26 2.79
N MET A 364 -8.09 20.84 3.64
CA MET A 364 -8.82 19.58 3.43
C MET A 364 -10.16 19.81 2.75
N GLY A 365 -10.54 18.86 1.87
CA GLY A 365 -11.82 18.95 1.15
C GLY A 365 -11.81 19.96 0.01
N LYS A 366 -10.63 20.26 -0.50
CA LYS A 366 -10.43 21.26 -1.56
C LYS A 366 -9.60 20.68 -2.70
N SER A 367 -9.95 21.03 -3.93
CA SER A 367 -9.08 20.74 -5.09
C SER A 367 -7.74 21.43 -4.90
N GLY A 368 -6.66 20.73 -5.16
CA GLY A 368 -5.30 21.22 -4.99
C GLY A 368 -4.79 21.14 -3.55
N GLY A 369 -5.62 20.71 -2.62
CA GLY A 369 -5.26 20.50 -1.22
C GLY A 369 -5.12 19.02 -0.89
N GLY A 370 -5.44 18.69 0.35
CA GLY A 370 -5.53 17.29 0.82
C GLY A 370 -4.21 16.65 1.20
N CYS A 371 -4.32 15.36 1.48
CA CYS A 371 -3.18 14.50 1.81
C CYS A 371 -3.05 13.43 0.74
N ASN A 372 -2.03 13.55 -0.08
CA ASN A 372 -1.82 12.69 -1.24
C ASN A 372 -0.83 11.57 -0.91
N ILE A 373 -1.38 10.48 -0.41
CA ILE A 373 -0.64 9.31 0.08
C ILE A 373 -0.25 8.44 -1.11
N LEU A 374 1.05 8.23 -1.31
CA LEU A 374 1.53 7.44 -2.45
C LEU A 374 1.74 5.98 -2.02
N ARG A 375 0.77 5.12 -2.38
CA ARG A 375 0.86 3.68 -2.12
C ARG A 375 1.98 3.08 -2.99
N GLY A 376 2.52 1.93 -2.57
CA GLY A 376 3.65 1.31 -3.28
C GLY A 376 3.24 0.49 -4.48
N HIS A 377 2.64 -0.68 -4.23
CA HIS A 377 2.29 -1.64 -5.28
C HIS A 377 1.01 -1.26 -6.02
N ASP A 378 0.87 -1.86 -7.20
CA ASP A 378 -0.23 -1.56 -8.13
C ASP A 378 -1.62 -1.75 -7.52
N ASN A 379 -1.79 -2.74 -6.63
CA ASN A 379 -3.09 -2.96 -5.98
C ASN A 379 -2.99 -3.07 -4.45
N VAL A 380 -2.00 -2.43 -3.83
CA VAL A 380 -1.90 -2.48 -2.36
C VAL A 380 -3.13 -1.83 -1.71
N GLN A 381 -3.71 -0.81 -2.33
CA GLN A 381 -4.96 -0.22 -1.84
C GLN A 381 -6.08 -1.26 -1.87
N GLY A 382 -6.27 -1.92 -3.03
CA GLY A 382 -7.34 -2.91 -3.20
C GLY A 382 -7.18 -4.14 -2.32
N ALA A 383 -5.97 -4.67 -2.20
CA ALA A 383 -5.73 -5.83 -1.32
C ALA A 383 -6.04 -5.47 0.14
N SER A 384 -5.77 -4.23 0.55
CA SER A 384 -6.15 -3.72 1.87
C SER A 384 -7.67 -3.58 1.98
N ASP A 385 -8.31 -3.03 0.95
CA ASP A 385 -9.78 -2.89 0.90
C ASP A 385 -10.47 -4.26 1.02
N MET A 386 -9.83 -5.31 0.48
CA MET A 386 -10.35 -6.69 0.52
C MET A 386 -9.89 -7.47 1.74
N ALA A 387 -9.21 -6.79 2.66
CA ALA A 387 -8.80 -7.33 3.98
C ALA A 387 -7.92 -8.58 3.90
N ASN A 388 -6.86 -8.52 3.09
CA ASN A 388 -5.75 -9.46 3.30
C ASN A 388 -5.02 -8.98 4.57
N ALA A 389 -5.65 -9.18 5.71
CA ALA A 389 -5.23 -8.60 6.99
C ALA A 389 -5.69 -9.46 8.16
N PRO A 390 -4.93 -9.52 9.25
CA PRO A 390 -5.29 -10.35 10.39
C PRO A 390 -6.44 -9.78 11.23
N ASP A 391 -6.75 -8.49 11.08
CA ASP A 391 -7.55 -7.73 12.04
C ASP A 391 -8.86 -7.18 11.46
N SER A 392 -9.20 -7.48 10.22
CA SER A 392 -10.43 -6.96 9.61
C SER A 392 -10.98 -7.90 8.55
N LEU A 393 -12.21 -7.65 8.12
CA LEU A 393 -12.88 -8.31 7.01
C LEU A 393 -13.01 -7.32 5.84
N PRO A 394 -13.28 -7.80 4.60
CA PRO A 394 -13.34 -6.91 3.44
C PRO A 394 -14.16 -5.64 3.70
N GLY A 395 -13.60 -4.49 3.30
CA GLY A 395 -14.19 -3.19 3.60
C GLY A 395 -13.78 -2.63 4.97
N TYR A 396 -12.75 -3.19 5.58
CA TYR A 396 -12.26 -2.77 6.91
C TYR A 396 -13.30 -2.98 8.02
N TYR A 397 -14.24 -3.90 7.83
CA TYR A 397 -15.19 -4.26 8.88
C TYR A 397 -14.44 -4.94 10.03
N ALA A 398 -14.75 -4.52 11.25
CA ALA A 398 -14.15 -5.12 12.45
C ALA A 398 -14.59 -6.58 12.59
N LYS A 399 -13.71 -7.42 13.11
CA LYS A 399 -14.06 -8.83 13.41
C LYS A 399 -14.82 -8.89 14.73
N ASN A 400 -16.13 -9.02 14.63
CA ASN A 400 -17.03 -9.22 15.76
C ASN A 400 -18.24 -10.02 15.29
N GLU A 401 -19.03 -10.50 16.23
CA GLU A 401 -20.16 -11.40 15.94
C GLU A 401 -21.12 -10.81 14.91
N THR A 402 -21.47 -9.53 15.05
CA THR A 402 -22.40 -8.85 14.13
C THR A 402 -21.86 -8.87 12.70
N THR A 403 -20.60 -8.53 12.54
CA THR A 403 -19.96 -8.52 11.23
C THR A 403 -19.85 -9.93 10.64
N TRP A 404 -19.46 -10.90 11.46
CA TRP A 404 -19.35 -12.28 10.98
C TRP A 404 -20.71 -12.83 10.53
N LYS A 405 -21.78 -12.51 11.23
CA LYS A 405 -23.13 -12.91 10.81
C LYS A 405 -23.53 -12.25 9.50
N TYR A 406 -23.14 -10.96 9.32
CA TYR A 406 -23.36 -10.26 8.05
C TYR A 406 -22.65 -10.99 6.91
N PHE A 407 -21.34 -11.29 7.08
CA PHE A 407 -20.58 -11.97 6.02
C PHE A 407 -21.11 -13.39 5.77
N ALA A 408 -21.45 -14.14 6.81
CA ALA A 408 -22.01 -15.49 6.64
C ALA A 408 -23.28 -15.46 5.80
N LYS A 409 -24.19 -14.52 6.08
CA LYS A 409 -25.40 -14.32 5.30
C LYS A 409 -25.08 -14.00 3.84
N MET A 410 -24.17 -13.07 3.62
CA MET A 410 -23.79 -12.64 2.26
C MET A 410 -23.06 -13.74 1.49
N TRP A 411 -22.30 -14.58 2.18
CA TRP A 411 -21.61 -15.73 1.59
C TRP A 411 -22.53 -16.95 1.44
N GLN A 412 -23.76 -16.87 1.96
CA GLN A 412 -24.75 -17.96 1.94
C GLN A 412 -24.23 -19.21 2.66
N VAL A 413 -23.63 -18.99 3.82
CA VAL A 413 -23.18 -20.08 4.71
C VAL A 413 -23.76 -19.85 6.11
N ASP A 414 -23.87 -20.93 6.87
CA ASP A 414 -24.33 -20.83 8.25
C ASP A 414 -23.24 -20.22 9.13
N TYR A 415 -23.62 -19.26 9.97
CA TYR A 415 -22.69 -18.66 10.91
C TYR A 415 -22.06 -19.71 11.83
N GLU A 416 -22.87 -20.66 12.31
CA GLU A 416 -22.40 -21.74 13.18
C GLU A 416 -21.39 -22.64 12.47
N TRP A 417 -21.58 -22.91 11.17
CA TRP A 417 -20.62 -23.68 10.38
C TRP A 417 -19.30 -22.91 10.30
N LEU A 418 -19.38 -21.63 10.01
CA LEU A 418 -18.18 -20.78 9.90
C LEU A 418 -17.41 -20.74 11.23
N GLN A 419 -18.15 -20.60 12.34
CA GLN A 419 -17.58 -20.55 13.69
C GLN A 419 -16.87 -21.85 14.06
N LYS A 420 -17.44 -23.00 13.67
CA LYS A 420 -16.86 -24.32 13.96
C LYS A 420 -15.51 -24.55 13.30
N ASN A 421 -15.19 -23.79 12.25
CA ASN A 421 -13.88 -23.92 11.59
C ASN A 421 -12.74 -23.34 12.45
N TYR A 422 -13.07 -22.48 13.42
CA TYR A 422 -12.09 -21.95 14.38
C TYR A 422 -12.04 -22.89 15.60
N VAL A 423 -10.84 -23.01 16.18
CA VAL A 423 -10.66 -23.91 17.34
C VAL A 423 -11.54 -23.45 18.52
N LYS A 424 -11.58 -22.14 18.72
CA LYS A 424 -12.42 -21.53 19.76
C LYS A 424 -13.21 -20.38 19.14
N PRO A 425 -14.50 -20.27 19.46
CA PRO A 425 -15.34 -19.23 18.88
C PRO A 425 -14.77 -17.81 19.04
N GLU A 426 -14.19 -17.51 20.18
CA GLU A 426 -13.65 -16.17 20.46
C GLU A 426 -12.44 -15.84 19.57
N TRP A 427 -11.77 -16.81 18.98
CA TRP A 427 -10.65 -16.58 18.09
C TRP A 427 -11.07 -15.97 16.76
N MET A 428 -12.33 -16.13 16.37
CA MET A 428 -12.86 -15.43 15.21
C MET A 428 -12.69 -13.91 15.33
N ASN A 429 -12.75 -13.41 16.58
CA ASN A 429 -12.75 -11.97 16.84
C ASN A 429 -11.36 -11.41 17.20
N LYS A 430 -10.35 -12.28 17.29
CA LYS A 430 -8.99 -11.88 17.63
C LYS A 430 -8.12 -11.73 16.37
N PRO A 431 -7.25 -10.74 16.32
CA PRO A 431 -6.33 -10.64 15.18
C PRO A 431 -5.32 -11.79 15.17
N GLY A 432 -4.90 -12.19 13.98
CA GLY A 432 -3.85 -13.20 13.79
C GLY A 432 -2.46 -12.58 13.78
N PHE A 433 -1.48 -13.35 13.34
CA PHE A 433 -0.12 -12.86 13.14
C PHE A 433 -0.06 -11.90 11.95
N THR A 434 0.83 -10.92 12.05
CA THR A 434 1.09 -9.98 10.95
C THR A 434 2.26 -10.48 10.09
N LEU A 435 2.31 -10.02 8.84
CA LEU A 435 3.45 -10.25 7.96
C LEU A 435 4.76 -9.79 8.62
N ALA A 436 4.71 -8.70 9.38
CA ALA A 436 5.91 -8.11 9.96
C ALA A 436 6.61 -9.03 10.96
N ARG A 437 5.86 -9.88 11.66
CA ARG A 437 6.40 -10.65 12.78
C ARG A 437 5.91 -12.10 12.84
N TRP A 438 5.47 -12.67 11.71
CA TRP A 438 4.96 -14.05 11.67
C TRP A 438 5.97 -15.06 12.22
N TRP A 439 7.27 -14.79 12.02
CA TRP A 439 8.35 -15.67 12.47
C TRP A 439 8.32 -15.90 13.98
N ALA A 440 7.79 -14.97 14.76
CA ALA A 440 7.67 -15.16 16.20
C ALA A 440 6.73 -16.33 16.51
N GLY A 441 5.63 -16.47 15.75
CA GLY A 441 4.73 -17.61 15.93
C GLY A 441 5.38 -18.93 15.57
N ALA A 442 6.22 -18.95 14.54
CA ALA A 442 6.93 -20.17 14.14
C ALA A 442 7.98 -20.58 15.18
N LEU A 443 8.65 -19.60 15.81
CA LEU A 443 9.78 -19.87 16.71
C LEU A 443 9.35 -20.10 18.17
N ASP A 444 8.26 -19.46 18.60
CA ASP A 444 7.92 -19.38 20.04
C ASP A 444 6.67 -20.10 20.48
N GLY A 445 5.82 -20.53 19.56
CA GLY A 445 4.52 -21.10 19.92
C GLY A 445 4.61 -22.23 20.92
N LYS A 446 5.64 -23.07 20.77
CA LYS A 446 5.81 -24.26 21.61
C LYS A 446 6.26 -23.99 23.04
N ASN A 447 6.70 -22.80 23.33
CA ASN A 447 7.31 -22.47 24.63
C ASN A 447 6.32 -21.87 25.62
N GLY A 448 5.03 -22.17 25.44
CA GLY A 448 4.01 -21.70 26.35
C GLY A 448 3.68 -20.23 26.23
N ASN A 449 4.11 -19.61 25.16
CA ASN A 449 3.71 -18.25 24.85
C ASN A 449 2.28 -18.24 24.32
N ASP A 450 1.65 -17.12 24.40
CA ASP A 450 0.24 -17.01 24.02
C ASP A 450 0.00 -16.66 22.53
N ALA A 451 1.01 -16.86 21.69
CA ALA A 451 0.85 -16.68 20.25
C ALA A 451 -0.13 -17.69 19.65
N ILE A 452 0.07 -18.96 20.04
CA ILE A 452 -0.87 -20.04 19.72
C ILE A 452 -1.15 -20.81 21.03
N ASP A 453 -1.41 -20.08 22.06
CA ASP A 453 -1.38 -20.54 23.43
C ASP A 453 -2.27 -21.77 23.71
N ASN A 454 -3.45 -21.74 23.10
CA ASN A 454 -4.44 -22.77 23.46
C ASN A 454 -4.15 -24.12 22.82
N ALA A 455 -3.31 -24.16 21.83
CA ALA A 455 -2.90 -25.40 21.18
C ALA A 455 -1.56 -25.91 21.72
N GLY A 456 -0.84 -25.08 22.48
CA GLY A 456 0.48 -25.43 22.98
C GLY A 456 1.45 -25.72 21.86
N ASP A 457 1.29 -25.08 20.71
CA ASP A 457 2.03 -25.42 19.49
C ASP A 457 2.44 -24.17 18.72
N SER A 458 3.35 -24.33 17.76
CA SER A 458 3.86 -23.24 16.93
C SER A 458 3.14 -23.19 15.57
N LEU A 459 3.34 -22.08 14.86
CA LEU A 459 2.97 -21.97 13.46
C LEU A 459 3.76 -23.03 12.67
N LYS A 460 3.05 -23.87 11.91
CA LYS A 460 3.62 -25.04 11.22
C LYS A 460 3.73 -24.88 9.73
N ALA A 461 2.79 -24.14 9.13
CA ALA A 461 2.68 -24.06 7.70
C ALA A 461 2.51 -22.60 7.25
N LEU A 462 3.19 -22.25 6.17
CA LEU A 462 3.07 -20.92 5.56
C LEU A 462 2.73 -21.12 4.09
N VAL A 463 1.64 -20.51 3.64
CA VAL A 463 1.22 -20.49 2.24
C VAL A 463 1.39 -19.06 1.74
N VAL A 464 2.33 -18.86 0.84
CA VAL A 464 2.71 -17.53 0.34
C VAL A 464 2.20 -17.39 -1.10
N ILE A 465 1.39 -16.38 -1.34
CA ILE A 465 0.74 -16.13 -2.62
C ILE A 465 1.23 -14.77 -3.12
N GLY A 466 2.20 -14.76 -4.03
CA GLY A 466 2.70 -13.53 -4.65
C GLY A 466 3.33 -12.52 -3.70
N ASN A 467 3.96 -13.00 -2.61
CA ASN A 467 4.46 -12.12 -1.57
C ASN A 467 5.95 -12.34 -1.32
N GLY A 468 6.76 -11.33 -1.64
CA GLY A 468 8.20 -11.39 -1.40
C GLY A 468 8.56 -11.14 0.05
N ILE A 469 8.43 -12.14 0.90
CA ILE A 469 8.66 -12.02 2.34
C ILE A 469 10.11 -11.70 2.70
N THR A 470 11.01 -11.81 1.74
CA THR A 470 12.41 -11.38 1.92
C THR A 470 12.56 -9.85 1.95
N SER A 471 11.45 -9.10 1.76
CA SER A 471 11.47 -7.64 1.97
C SER A 471 11.05 -7.23 3.39
N THR A 472 10.68 -8.19 4.26
CA THR A 472 10.32 -7.85 5.65
C THR A 472 11.59 -7.64 6.49
N ALA A 473 11.45 -6.86 7.55
CA ALA A 473 12.56 -6.60 8.47
C ALA A 473 12.99 -7.88 9.21
N GLN A 474 14.18 -7.88 9.77
CA GLN A 474 14.70 -8.99 10.56
C GLN A 474 14.87 -10.28 9.75
N GLN A 475 15.57 -10.18 8.63
CA GLN A 475 15.71 -11.30 7.70
C GLN A 475 16.37 -12.55 8.31
N ALA A 476 17.26 -12.39 9.29
CA ALA A 476 17.82 -13.56 9.99
C ALA A 476 16.72 -14.32 10.74
N LYS A 477 15.77 -13.59 11.36
CA LYS A 477 14.63 -14.22 12.04
C LYS A 477 13.64 -14.82 11.03
N VAL A 478 13.47 -14.18 9.88
CA VAL A 478 12.67 -14.75 8.79
C VAL A 478 13.25 -16.09 8.35
N GLN A 479 14.57 -16.16 8.15
CA GLN A 479 15.24 -17.42 7.78
C GLN A 479 15.05 -18.50 8.86
N GLU A 480 15.25 -18.14 10.14
CA GLU A 480 15.02 -19.08 11.25
C GLU A 480 13.58 -19.59 11.27
N GLY A 481 12.62 -18.67 11.05
CA GLY A 481 11.19 -19.02 10.99
C GLY A 481 10.88 -19.98 9.85
N LEU A 482 11.42 -19.69 8.66
CA LEU A 482 11.24 -20.57 7.49
C LEU A 482 11.81 -21.97 7.79
N ASP A 483 12.99 -22.03 8.39
CA ASP A 483 13.64 -23.30 8.73
C ASP A 483 12.83 -24.12 9.74
N ALA A 484 12.06 -23.46 10.60
CA ALA A 484 11.24 -24.12 11.63
C ALA A 484 9.90 -24.67 11.10
N LEU A 485 9.44 -24.23 9.93
CA LEU A 485 8.17 -24.68 9.38
C LEU A 485 8.20 -26.14 8.94
N GLU A 486 7.06 -26.82 9.07
CA GLU A 486 6.89 -28.18 8.54
C GLU A 486 6.55 -28.12 7.05
N LEU A 487 5.76 -27.13 6.63
CA LEU A 487 5.29 -26.99 5.24
C LEU A 487 5.47 -25.55 4.77
N LEU A 488 6.06 -25.38 3.59
CA LEU A 488 6.18 -24.07 2.94
C LEU A 488 5.64 -24.18 1.51
N VAL A 489 4.60 -23.42 1.19
CA VAL A 489 3.99 -23.41 -0.15
C VAL A 489 4.18 -22.03 -0.75
N LEU A 490 4.82 -21.95 -1.90
CA LEU A 490 5.16 -20.71 -2.59
C LEU A 490 4.45 -20.68 -3.95
N ILE A 491 3.47 -19.81 -4.08
CA ILE A 491 2.64 -19.66 -5.29
C ILE A 491 3.03 -18.32 -5.93
N ASP A 492 3.76 -18.37 -7.04
CA ASP A 492 4.37 -17.14 -7.58
C ASP A 492 4.74 -17.36 -9.05
N PRO A 493 4.72 -16.32 -9.89
CA PRO A 493 5.25 -16.47 -11.27
C PRO A 493 6.76 -16.70 -11.30
N PHE A 494 7.49 -16.19 -10.32
CA PHE A 494 8.95 -16.34 -10.21
C PHE A 494 9.27 -17.11 -8.93
N VAL A 495 10.48 -17.67 -8.85
CA VAL A 495 10.87 -18.38 -7.63
C VAL A 495 10.87 -17.38 -6.48
N ASN A 496 10.05 -17.64 -5.47
CA ASN A 496 10.01 -16.82 -4.27
C ASN A 496 11.31 -17.01 -3.50
N ASP A 497 11.98 -15.89 -3.21
CA ASP A 497 13.28 -15.92 -2.53
C ASP A 497 13.25 -16.65 -1.18
N ALA A 498 12.07 -16.79 -0.55
CA ALA A 498 11.93 -17.58 0.69
C ALA A 498 12.39 -19.02 0.49
N GLY A 499 12.11 -19.60 -0.67
CA GLY A 499 12.55 -20.97 -1.01
C GLY A 499 14.04 -21.06 -1.29
N VAL A 500 14.72 -19.93 -1.44
CA VAL A 500 16.15 -19.87 -1.76
C VAL A 500 16.98 -19.63 -0.49
N ILE A 501 16.53 -18.71 0.38
CA ILE A 501 17.33 -18.35 1.56
C ILE A 501 17.16 -19.32 2.73
N THR A 502 16.14 -20.16 2.72
CA THR A 502 15.92 -21.14 3.79
C THR A 502 16.94 -22.27 3.73
N ASN A 503 17.32 -22.80 4.89
CA ASN A 503 18.14 -24.00 5.00
C ASN A 503 17.29 -25.29 4.94
N LYS A 504 15.97 -25.14 4.86
CA LYS A 504 15.01 -26.25 4.81
C LYS A 504 15.26 -27.10 3.56
N LYS A 505 15.37 -28.43 3.73
CA LYS A 505 15.72 -29.38 2.66
C LYS A 505 14.51 -30.11 2.08
N ASP A 506 13.37 -30.08 2.75
CA ASP A 506 12.22 -30.89 2.39
C ASP A 506 10.92 -30.11 2.53
N ASN A 507 9.90 -30.55 1.77
CA ASN A 507 8.52 -30.11 1.94
C ASN A 507 8.34 -28.61 1.66
N ILE A 508 9.02 -28.13 0.61
CA ILE A 508 8.81 -26.80 0.02
C ILE A 508 8.20 -27.01 -1.35
N PHE A 509 7.04 -26.42 -1.60
CA PHE A 509 6.34 -26.51 -2.88
C PHE A 509 6.45 -25.18 -3.63
N LEU A 510 6.82 -25.20 -4.90
CA LEU A 510 6.76 -24.08 -5.82
C LEU A 510 5.64 -24.35 -6.82
N LEU A 511 4.61 -23.50 -6.83
CA LEU A 511 3.51 -23.61 -7.78
C LEU A 511 3.54 -22.42 -8.73
N PRO A 512 3.62 -22.66 -10.05
CA PRO A 512 3.68 -21.55 -11.01
C PRO A 512 2.35 -20.81 -11.07
N ALA A 513 2.37 -19.56 -10.64
CA ALA A 513 1.21 -18.67 -10.72
C ALA A 513 1.19 -17.94 -12.06
N ALA A 514 -0.01 -17.69 -12.57
CA ALA A 514 -0.18 -16.81 -13.71
C ALA A 514 0.16 -15.38 -13.29
N SER A 515 0.74 -14.60 -14.18
CA SER A 515 0.99 -13.19 -13.94
C SER A 515 -0.32 -12.40 -14.02
N GLN A 516 -0.28 -11.15 -13.62
CA GLN A 516 -1.47 -10.28 -13.63
C GLN A 516 -2.01 -10.03 -15.04
N PHE A 517 -1.15 -10.12 -16.09
CA PHE A 517 -1.57 -9.96 -17.49
C PHE A 517 -2.10 -11.25 -18.11
N GLU A 518 -1.97 -12.35 -17.37
CA GLU A 518 -2.50 -13.66 -17.76
C GLU A 518 -3.82 -13.96 -17.05
N ASN A 519 -4.41 -12.95 -16.42
CA ASN A 519 -5.62 -13.03 -15.63
C ASN A 519 -6.39 -11.71 -15.78
N CYS A 520 -7.64 -11.68 -15.32
CA CYS A 520 -8.48 -10.49 -15.38
C CYS A 520 -9.05 -10.18 -14.00
N GLY A 521 -9.21 -8.90 -13.70
CA GLY A 521 -9.81 -8.46 -12.45
C GLY A 521 -9.74 -6.94 -12.31
N THR A 522 -10.12 -6.44 -11.14
CA THR A 522 -10.05 -5.01 -10.88
C THR A 522 -8.87 -4.68 -9.96
N VAL A 523 -8.35 -3.46 -10.09
CA VAL A 523 -7.27 -2.96 -9.22
C VAL A 523 -7.58 -1.52 -8.82
N VAL A 524 -7.02 -1.09 -7.68
CA VAL A 524 -7.29 0.24 -7.13
C VAL A 524 -6.00 1.07 -7.16
N ALA A 525 -6.02 2.15 -7.93
CA ALA A 525 -4.92 3.12 -7.95
C ALA A 525 -4.83 3.82 -6.59
N THR A 526 -3.68 4.47 -6.33
CA THR A 526 -3.46 5.14 -5.06
C THR A 526 -4.58 6.14 -4.71
N ASN A 527 -5.22 6.73 -5.71
CA ASN A 527 -6.28 7.72 -5.54
C ASN A 527 -7.68 7.09 -5.48
N ARG A 528 -7.79 5.82 -5.11
CA ARG A 528 -9.07 5.11 -4.88
C ARG A 528 -9.88 4.85 -6.15
N SER A 529 -9.31 5.08 -7.33
CA SER A 529 -9.96 4.75 -8.60
C SER A 529 -9.86 3.25 -8.87
N GLY A 530 -11.00 2.61 -9.11
CA GLY A 530 -11.05 1.22 -9.54
C GLY A 530 -10.83 1.13 -11.04
N GLN A 531 -9.95 0.24 -11.46
CA GLN A 531 -9.63 0.07 -12.87
C GLN A 531 -9.79 -1.39 -13.27
N TRP A 532 -10.43 -1.62 -14.40
CA TRP A 532 -10.53 -2.96 -14.99
C TRP A 532 -9.18 -3.30 -15.61
N ARG A 533 -8.56 -4.39 -15.18
CA ARG A 533 -7.29 -4.89 -15.73
C ARG A 533 -7.59 -6.14 -16.55
N SER A 534 -7.60 -5.98 -17.88
CA SER A 534 -7.93 -7.06 -18.79
C SER A 534 -6.75 -8.02 -18.95
N LYS A 535 -7.07 -9.29 -19.14
CA LYS A 535 -6.09 -10.31 -19.53
C LYS A 535 -5.56 -9.97 -20.93
N ILE A 536 -4.25 -9.98 -21.12
CA ILE A 536 -3.61 -9.74 -22.43
C ILE A 536 -3.28 -11.08 -23.11
N THR A 537 -2.82 -12.06 -22.36
CA THR A 537 -2.42 -13.36 -22.88
C THR A 537 -2.89 -14.47 -21.93
N ASP A 538 -3.03 -15.66 -22.46
CA ASP A 538 -3.33 -16.84 -21.64
C ASP A 538 -2.13 -17.20 -20.78
N PRO A 539 -2.34 -17.88 -19.64
CA PRO A 539 -1.24 -18.29 -18.78
C PRO A 539 -0.17 -19.08 -19.51
N LEU A 540 1.09 -18.69 -19.30
CA LEU A 540 2.24 -19.35 -19.94
C LEU A 540 2.63 -20.61 -19.15
N TYR A 541 3.14 -21.61 -19.86
CA TYR A 541 3.62 -22.85 -19.25
C TYR A 541 2.47 -23.57 -18.52
N GLU A 542 2.75 -24.16 -17.35
CA GLU A 542 1.74 -24.81 -16.52
C GLU A 542 1.14 -23.86 -15.46
N SER A 543 1.36 -22.54 -15.59
CA SER A 543 0.90 -21.59 -14.59
C SER A 543 -0.63 -21.51 -14.54
N LYS A 544 -1.13 -21.20 -13.33
CA LYS A 544 -2.56 -21.05 -13.08
C LYS A 544 -2.80 -19.76 -12.28
N PRO A 545 -3.92 -19.06 -12.53
CA PRO A 545 -4.31 -17.95 -11.66
C PRO A 545 -4.44 -18.41 -10.19
N ASP A 546 -4.07 -17.54 -9.27
CA ASP A 546 -4.06 -17.85 -7.84
C ASP A 546 -5.42 -18.36 -7.35
N HIS A 547 -6.52 -17.74 -7.81
CA HIS A 547 -7.85 -18.16 -7.38
C HIS A 547 -8.19 -19.59 -7.79
N GLU A 548 -7.73 -20.03 -8.98
CA GLU A 548 -7.95 -21.40 -9.43
C GLU A 548 -7.21 -22.40 -8.52
N ILE A 549 -5.98 -22.04 -8.11
CA ILE A 549 -5.20 -22.86 -7.18
C ILE A 549 -5.93 -22.98 -5.84
N LEU A 550 -6.46 -21.86 -5.34
CA LEU A 550 -7.22 -21.87 -4.07
C LEU A 550 -8.52 -22.68 -4.18
N PHE A 551 -9.23 -22.59 -5.31
CA PHE A 551 -10.46 -23.36 -5.52
C PHE A 551 -10.16 -24.86 -5.51
N GLU A 552 -9.05 -25.26 -6.15
CA GLU A 552 -8.63 -26.67 -6.16
C GLU A 552 -8.23 -27.15 -4.76
N LEU A 553 -7.58 -26.29 -3.96
CA LEU A 553 -7.29 -26.62 -2.56
C LEU A 553 -8.57 -26.73 -1.75
N ALA A 554 -9.55 -25.84 -2.00
CA ALA A 554 -10.83 -25.87 -1.29
C ALA A 554 -11.58 -27.19 -1.55
N LYS A 555 -11.46 -27.77 -2.75
CA LYS A 555 -12.02 -29.11 -3.05
C LYS A 555 -11.43 -30.15 -2.12
N ARG A 556 -10.12 -30.14 -1.94
CA ARG A 556 -9.41 -31.10 -1.10
C ARG A 556 -9.67 -30.89 0.39
N LEU A 557 -9.99 -29.65 0.78
CA LEU A 557 -10.28 -29.28 2.17
C LEU A 557 -11.75 -29.40 2.52
N GLY A 558 -12.62 -29.62 1.52
CA GLY A 558 -14.04 -29.89 1.73
C GLY A 558 -14.95 -28.69 1.86
N PHE A 559 -14.51 -27.49 1.41
CA PHE A 559 -15.38 -26.30 1.45
C PHE A 559 -15.45 -25.54 0.11
N TYR A 560 -15.21 -26.25 -1.00
CA TYR A 560 -15.29 -25.66 -2.33
C TYR A 560 -16.67 -25.06 -2.62
N ASP A 561 -17.73 -25.79 -2.25
CA ASP A 561 -19.09 -25.33 -2.49
C ASP A 561 -19.35 -24.01 -1.72
N GLU A 562 -19.02 -23.99 -0.46
CA GLU A 562 -19.21 -22.82 0.40
C GLU A 562 -18.40 -21.61 -0.11
N LEU A 563 -17.20 -21.86 -0.57
CA LEU A 563 -16.33 -20.81 -1.07
C LEU A 563 -16.87 -20.19 -2.37
N THR A 564 -17.39 -21.00 -3.30
CA THR A 564 -17.66 -20.59 -4.67
C THR A 564 -19.13 -20.45 -5.05
N ARG A 565 -20.08 -20.85 -4.16
CA ARG A 565 -21.50 -20.91 -4.54
C ARG A 565 -22.06 -19.56 -5.02
N THR A 566 -21.52 -18.44 -4.50
CA THR A 566 -21.96 -17.09 -4.83
C THR A 566 -21.47 -16.57 -6.19
N ILE A 567 -20.54 -17.31 -6.83
CA ILE A 567 -19.98 -16.90 -8.12
C ILE A 567 -20.16 -17.95 -9.21
N ARG A 568 -21.01 -18.96 -8.98
CA ARG A 568 -21.31 -19.99 -9.99
C ARG A 568 -22.61 -19.65 -10.72
N ASP A 569 -22.63 -19.93 -12.02
CA ASP A 569 -23.84 -19.80 -12.81
C ASP A 569 -24.78 -20.99 -12.54
N THR A 570 -25.92 -21.03 -13.21
CA THR A 570 -26.93 -22.10 -13.05
C THR A 570 -26.42 -23.47 -13.48
N ASN A 571 -25.35 -23.53 -14.26
CA ASN A 571 -24.72 -24.78 -14.71
C ASN A 571 -23.54 -25.19 -13.81
N GLY A 572 -23.25 -24.39 -12.78
CA GLY A 572 -22.15 -24.63 -11.85
C GLY A 572 -20.80 -24.10 -12.28
N ASN A 573 -20.75 -23.38 -13.37
CA ASN A 573 -19.48 -22.81 -13.87
C ASN A 573 -19.15 -21.51 -13.12
N ILE A 574 -17.87 -21.33 -12.82
CA ILE A 574 -17.38 -20.09 -12.17
C ILE A 574 -17.43 -18.95 -13.21
N GLU A 575 -18.05 -17.84 -12.84
CA GLU A 575 -18.03 -16.59 -13.64
C GLU A 575 -16.97 -15.65 -13.08
N TRP A 576 -15.77 -15.71 -13.64
CA TRP A 576 -14.63 -14.94 -13.15
C TRP A 576 -14.14 -13.95 -14.22
N PRO A 577 -13.87 -12.69 -13.85
CA PRO A 577 -13.98 -12.10 -12.49
C PRO A 577 -15.33 -11.45 -12.20
N GLU A 578 -16.23 -11.34 -13.17
CA GLU A 578 -17.42 -10.52 -13.09
C GLU A 578 -18.33 -10.84 -11.89
N ALA A 579 -18.60 -12.11 -11.64
CA ALA A 579 -19.44 -12.48 -10.49
C ALA A 579 -18.76 -12.15 -9.17
N ALA A 580 -17.44 -12.28 -9.09
CA ALA A 580 -16.67 -11.91 -7.89
C ALA A 580 -16.69 -10.38 -7.68
N THR A 581 -16.57 -9.62 -8.78
CA THR A 581 -16.68 -8.14 -8.72
C THR A 581 -18.05 -7.73 -8.20
N ARG A 582 -19.12 -8.38 -8.68
CA ARG A 582 -20.49 -8.11 -8.21
C ARG A 582 -20.68 -8.50 -6.74
N GLU A 583 -20.06 -9.60 -6.30
CA GLU A 583 -20.11 -10.02 -4.89
C GLU A 583 -19.47 -8.95 -4.01
N ILE A 584 -18.29 -8.45 -4.40
CA ILE A 584 -17.60 -7.39 -3.67
C ILE A 584 -18.49 -6.14 -3.58
N ALA A 585 -19.08 -5.72 -4.71
CA ALA A 585 -19.95 -4.54 -4.77
C ALA A 585 -21.16 -4.68 -3.84
N ARG A 586 -21.73 -5.88 -3.76
CA ARG A 586 -22.90 -6.16 -2.92
C ARG A 586 -22.54 -6.15 -1.42
N ILE A 587 -21.34 -6.59 -1.07
CA ILE A 587 -20.95 -6.82 0.34
C ILE A 587 -20.23 -5.62 0.94
N VAL A 588 -19.31 -4.99 0.19
CA VAL A 588 -18.42 -3.96 0.74
C VAL A 588 -19.10 -2.60 0.62
N LYS A 589 -19.85 -2.25 1.65
CA LYS A 589 -20.61 -0.99 1.72
C LYS A 589 -19.91 0.09 2.54
N SER A 590 -19.05 -0.32 3.47
CA SER A 590 -18.36 0.59 4.40
C SER A 590 -17.53 1.66 3.70
N ILE A 591 -16.86 1.31 2.61
CA ILE A 591 -16.07 2.23 1.81
C ILE A 591 -16.75 2.54 0.47
N GLY A 592 -18.00 2.09 0.32
CA GLY A 592 -18.82 2.45 -0.84
C GLY A 592 -18.33 1.83 -2.15
N LEU A 593 -18.35 0.49 -2.27
CA LEU A 593 -18.02 -0.18 -3.53
C LEU A 593 -19.27 -0.62 -4.30
N THR A 594 -20.45 -0.25 -3.83
CA THR A 594 -21.72 -0.64 -4.47
C THR A 594 -21.78 -0.24 -5.93
N GLY A 595 -21.20 0.91 -6.29
CA GLY A 595 -21.20 1.41 -7.65
C GLY A 595 -20.20 0.74 -8.60
N TRP A 596 -19.36 -0.14 -8.11
CA TRP A 596 -18.32 -0.79 -8.93
C TRP A 596 -18.86 -2.04 -9.62
N THR A 597 -19.72 -1.83 -10.62
CA THR A 597 -20.20 -2.95 -11.45
C THR A 597 -19.17 -3.21 -12.56
N PRO A 598 -19.03 -4.45 -13.02
CA PRO A 598 -18.13 -4.75 -14.15
C PRO A 598 -18.43 -3.89 -15.37
N GLU A 599 -19.72 -3.68 -15.66
CA GLU A 599 -20.16 -2.90 -16.81
C GLU A 599 -19.64 -1.46 -16.76
N ARG A 600 -19.73 -0.82 -15.59
CA ARG A 600 -19.26 0.56 -15.43
C ARG A 600 -17.75 0.66 -15.54
N LEU A 601 -17.02 -0.26 -14.90
CA LEU A 601 -15.56 -0.24 -14.91
C LEU A 601 -15.00 -0.54 -16.30
N LYS A 602 -15.64 -1.47 -17.04
CA LYS A 602 -15.26 -1.75 -18.44
C LYS A 602 -15.54 -0.53 -19.33
N ARG A 603 -16.70 0.12 -19.15
CA ARG A 603 -17.04 1.34 -19.89
C ARG A 603 -15.99 2.43 -19.67
N HIS A 604 -15.47 2.56 -18.42
CA HIS A 604 -14.41 3.52 -18.14
C HIS A 604 -13.13 3.16 -18.89
N GLN A 605 -12.77 1.88 -18.96
CA GLN A 605 -11.58 1.43 -19.70
C GLN A 605 -11.73 1.72 -21.20
N GLU A 606 -12.90 1.48 -21.75
CA GLU A 606 -13.17 1.71 -23.18
C GLU A 606 -13.09 3.20 -23.55
N ASN A 607 -13.36 4.09 -22.60
CA ASN A 607 -13.50 5.53 -22.83
C ASN A 607 -12.45 6.39 -22.13
N TRP A 608 -11.21 5.92 -22.07
CA TRP A 608 -10.13 6.67 -21.41
C TRP A 608 -10.02 8.12 -21.90
N ASP A 609 -10.14 8.36 -23.20
CA ASP A 609 -10.01 9.69 -23.82
C ASP A 609 -11.16 10.66 -23.49
N LYS A 610 -12.20 10.15 -22.86
CA LYS A 610 -13.39 10.94 -22.53
C LYS A 610 -13.34 11.57 -21.13
N PHE A 611 -12.24 11.43 -20.42
CA PHE A 611 -12.08 12.00 -19.08
C PHE A 611 -11.09 13.15 -19.08
N ASP A 612 -11.33 14.13 -18.19
CA ASP A 612 -10.39 15.22 -17.95
C ASP A 612 -9.33 14.79 -16.91
N GLU A 613 -8.05 15.04 -17.19
CA GLU A 613 -6.98 14.56 -16.29
C GLU A 613 -6.86 15.34 -14.97
N LYS A 614 -7.31 16.60 -14.94
CA LYS A 614 -7.22 17.42 -13.72
C LYS A 614 -8.36 17.17 -12.73
N THR A 615 -9.49 16.71 -13.21
CA THR A 615 -10.68 16.49 -12.39
C THR A 615 -11.13 15.05 -12.37
N LEU A 616 -10.66 14.24 -13.31
CA LEU A 616 -11.12 12.88 -13.62
C LEU A 616 -12.58 12.82 -14.11
N LEU A 617 -13.21 13.97 -14.35
CA LEU A 617 -14.62 14.03 -14.74
C LEU A 617 -14.81 13.63 -16.19
N GLY A 618 -15.81 12.79 -16.45
CA GLY A 618 -16.24 12.41 -17.80
C GLY A 618 -16.85 13.58 -18.52
N LYS A 619 -16.43 13.77 -19.77
CA LYS A 619 -16.81 14.94 -20.59
C LYS A 619 -18.27 14.88 -21.00
N PRO A 620 -18.95 16.04 -21.12
CA PRO A 620 -20.33 16.08 -21.58
C PRO A 620 -20.54 15.44 -22.96
N GLY A 621 -21.65 14.77 -23.14
CA GLY A 621 -22.03 14.12 -24.41
C GLY A 621 -21.29 12.81 -24.67
N THR A 622 -20.64 12.25 -23.67
CA THR A 622 -19.92 10.97 -23.81
C THR A 622 -20.58 9.88 -22.97
N PRO A 623 -20.26 8.59 -23.22
CA PRO A 623 -20.85 7.51 -22.44
C PRO A 623 -20.52 7.54 -20.94
N VAL A 624 -19.55 8.36 -20.54
CA VAL A 624 -19.11 8.48 -19.13
C VAL A 624 -19.39 9.87 -18.55
N GLU A 625 -20.26 10.63 -19.21
CA GLU A 625 -20.62 11.98 -18.76
C GLU A 625 -21.01 11.99 -17.28
N GLY A 626 -20.40 12.89 -16.52
CA GLY A 626 -20.72 13.12 -15.12
C GLY A 626 -20.14 12.12 -14.15
N GLU A 627 -19.47 11.06 -14.62
CA GLU A 627 -18.77 10.09 -13.76
C GLU A 627 -17.29 10.46 -13.65
N TYR A 628 -16.68 10.13 -12.51
CA TYR A 628 -15.24 10.33 -12.33
C TYR A 628 -14.50 9.05 -12.69
N TYR A 629 -13.37 9.17 -13.40
CA TYR A 629 -12.62 8.01 -13.87
C TYR A 629 -12.31 7.03 -12.76
N GLY A 630 -12.69 5.77 -12.98
CA GLY A 630 -12.46 4.69 -12.03
C GLY A 630 -13.40 4.74 -10.82
N LEU A 631 -14.43 5.62 -10.87
CA LEU A 631 -15.42 5.71 -9.78
C LEU A 631 -14.73 5.71 -8.41
N PRO A 632 -13.87 6.68 -8.13
CA PRO A 632 -13.08 6.64 -6.87
C PRO A 632 -14.00 6.41 -5.67
N TRP A 633 -13.67 5.42 -4.86
CA TRP A 633 -14.53 5.13 -3.71
C TRP A 633 -14.41 6.24 -2.65
N PRO A 634 -15.48 6.54 -1.91
CA PRO A 634 -16.81 5.89 -1.93
C PRO A 634 -17.63 6.18 -3.18
N CYS A 635 -18.19 5.09 -3.73
CA CYS A 635 -19.13 5.13 -4.84
C CYS A 635 -20.38 4.40 -4.34
N TRP A 636 -21.33 5.16 -3.80
CA TRP A 636 -22.35 4.65 -2.88
C TRP A 636 -23.44 3.82 -3.53
N THR A 637 -23.72 4.09 -4.81
CA THR A 637 -24.81 3.41 -5.54
C THR A 637 -24.34 3.13 -6.97
N GLU A 638 -25.13 2.35 -7.69
CA GLU A 638 -24.84 2.03 -9.10
C GLU A 638 -24.93 3.25 -10.03
N THR A 639 -25.45 4.38 -9.54
CA THR A 639 -25.52 5.63 -10.30
C THR A 639 -24.63 6.74 -9.72
N HIS A 640 -23.97 6.47 -8.60
CA HIS A 640 -23.09 7.45 -7.96
C HIS A 640 -21.83 7.66 -8.81
N PRO A 641 -21.35 8.90 -8.97
CA PRO A 641 -20.23 9.19 -9.88
C PRO A 641 -18.85 8.85 -9.34
N GLY A 642 -18.74 8.46 -8.06
CA GLY A 642 -17.45 8.34 -7.36
C GLY A 642 -17.12 9.61 -6.60
N SER A 643 -16.12 9.56 -5.75
CA SER A 643 -15.73 10.65 -4.84
C SER A 643 -14.24 10.97 -5.04
N PRO A 644 -13.90 11.82 -6.00
CA PRO A 644 -12.48 12.05 -6.34
C PRO A 644 -11.73 12.80 -5.23
N ASN A 645 -12.40 13.72 -4.54
CA ASN A 645 -11.81 14.50 -3.44
C ASN A 645 -12.63 14.27 -2.17
N LEU A 646 -12.07 13.52 -1.23
CA LEU A 646 -12.74 13.23 0.04
C LEU A 646 -12.92 14.52 0.86
N TYR A 647 -14.00 14.56 1.63
CA TYR A 647 -14.29 15.60 2.64
C TYR A 647 -14.67 16.96 2.06
N ASP A 648 -15.04 16.99 0.79
CA ASP A 648 -15.58 18.17 0.12
C ASP A 648 -17.06 18.29 0.50
N ILE A 649 -17.37 19.19 1.42
CA ILE A 649 -18.75 19.41 1.89
C ILE A 649 -19.53 20.41 1.02
N ASP A 650 -18.83 21.09 0.11
CA ASP A 650 -19.50 22.03 -0.80
C ASP A 650 -20.16 21.33 -1.99
N THR A 651 -19.72 20.10 -2.25
CA THR A 651 -20.30 19.25 -3.31
C THR A 651 -21.34 18.31 -2.67
N PRO A 652 -22.57 18.20 -3.25
CA PRO A 652 -23.55 17.23 -2.72
C PRO A 652 -23.03 15.80 -2.77
N VAL A 653 -23.45 14.98 -1.81
CA VAL A 653 -23.03 13.56 -1.74
C VAL A 653 -23.33 12.83 -3.04
N ALA A 654 -24.49 13.08 -3.64
CA ALA A 654 -24.88 12.44 -4.91
C ALA A 654 -23.97 12.82 -6.09
N LYS A 655 -23.14 13.85 -5.93
CA LYS A 655 -22.19 14.32 -6.95
C LYS A 655 -20.73 14.10 -6.55
N GLY A 656 -20.49 13.32 -5.48
CA GLY A 656 -19.15 12.94 -5.06
C GLY A 656 -18.61 13.66 -3.83
N GLY A 657 -19.41 14.52 -3.19
CA GLY A 657 -18.99 15.21 -1.97
C GLY A 657 -19.22 14.37 -0.71
N MET A 658 -18.63 14.79 0.39
CA MET A 658 -18.89 14.18 1.70
C MET A 658 -18.21 14.97 2.81
N GLY A 659 -18.76 14.88 4.04
CA GLY A 659 -18.11 15.41 5.23
C GLY A 659 -17.11 14.42 5.82
N PHE A 660 -16.44 14.84 6.90
CA PHE A 660 -15.65 13.91 7.69
C PHE A 660 -16.58 12.82 8.24
N ARG A 661 -16.07 11.60 8.39
CA ARG A 661 -16.89 10.46 8.80
C ARG A 661 -17.41 10.61 10.22
N ASN A 662 -18.60 10.03 10.45
CA ASN A 662 -19.27 10.14 11.75
C ASN A 662 -18.70 9.22 12.84
N ARG A 663 -17.63 8.51 12.53
CA ARG A 663 -16.93 7.72 13.56
C ARG A 663 -16.55 8.59 14.75
N PHE A 664 -16.23 9.84 14.48
CA PHE A 664 -15.78 10.80 15.48
C PHE A 664 -16.82 11.87 15.77
N GLY A 665 -17.99 11.74 15.20
CA GLY A 665 -19.06 12.70 15.39
C GLY A 665 -20.02 12.67 14.21
N LEU A 666 -21.17 13.23 14.41
CA LEU A 666 -22.24 13.28 13.44
C LEU A 666 -22.93 14.63 13.54
N GLU A 667 -23.14 15.29 12.42
CA GLU A 667 -23.89 16.55 12.38
C GLU A 667 -25.21 16.32 11.66
N HIS A 668 -26.28 16.81 12.28
CA HIS A 668 -27.63 16.73 11.72
C HIS A 668 -28.29 18.08 11.88
N ASN A 669 -28.74 18.65 10.76
CA ASN A 669 -29.38 19.96 10.72
C ASN A 669 -28.56 21.06 11.40
N GLY A 670 -27.26 21.04 11.19
CA GLY A 670 -26.34 22.01 11.77
C GLY A 670 -25.99 21.79 13.23
N VAL A 671 -26.50 20.71 13.83
CA VAL A 671 -26.21 20.37 15.23
C VAL A 671 -25.23 19.20 15.28
N ASN A 672 -24.08 19.43 15.91
CA ASN A 672 -23.06 18.40 16.06
C ASN A 672 -23.49 17.40 17.14
N GLN A 673 -23.56 16.14 16.80
CA GLN A 673 -23.99 15.04 17.67
C GLN A 673 -22.80 14.42 18.41
N LEU A 674 -21.59 14.94 18.21
CA LEU A 674 -20.39 14.44 18.85
C LEU A 674 -20.46 14.69 20.36
N ALA A 675 -19.99 13.73 21.14
CA ALA A 675 -19.88 13.87 22.59
C ALA A 675 -19.01 15.08 22.97
N ALA A 676 -19.25 15.67 24.08
CA ALA A 676 -18.42 16.73 24.63
C ALA A 676 -16.99 16.22 24.82
N GLU A 677 -16.03 17.12 24.70
CA GLU A 677 -14.63 16.79 24.89
C GLU A 677 -14.41 16.18 26.28
N GLY A 678 -13.71 15.05 26.30
CA GLY A 678 -13.46 14.33 27.54
C GLY A 678 -14.37 13.14 27.72
N SER A 679 -15.54 13.12 27.10
CA SER A 679 -16.43 11.95 27.14
C SER A 679 -16.11 10.97 26.05
N ALA A 680 -15.45 11.42 25.01
CA ALA A 680 -15.19 10.63 23.80
C ALA A 680 -14.33 9.38 24.00
N PRO A 681 -13.50 9.24 25.05
CA PRO A 681 -12.75 7.98 25.19
C PRO A 681 -13.66 6.76 25.19
N VAL A 682 -14.86 6.89 25.68
CA VAL A 682 -15.83 5.82 25.69
C VAL A 682 -16.38 5.61 24.27
N GLY A 683 -16.72 6.69 23.59
CA GLY A 683 -17.32 6.59 22.27
C GLY A 683 -16.30 6.51 21.15
N GLY A 684 -15.12 7.05 21.34
CA GLY A 684 -14.14 7.23 20.28
C GLY A 684 -13.60 5.95 19.69
N ALA A 685 -13.67 4.86 20.43
CA ALA A 685 -13.05 3.64 19.99
C ALA A 685 -13.91 2.44 20.18
N VAL A 686 -15.14 2.64 20.50
CA VAL A 686 -15.84 1.46 20.87
C VAL A 686 -16.88 1.00 19.96
N SER A 687 -17.07 -0.24 20.09
CA SER A 687 -18.26 -0.91 19.63
C SER A 687 -19.47 -0.19 20.22
N GLY A 688 -20.44 0.06 19.37
CA GLY A 688 -21.62 0.78 19.80
C GLY A 688 -21.59 2.29 19.60
N GLY A 689 -20.43 2.80 19.19
CA GLY A 689 -20.33 4.21 18.82
C GLY A 689 -20.22 5.16 20.00
N TYR A 690 -20.72 6.35 19.80
CA TYR A 690 -20.63 7.38 20.82
C TYR A 690 -21.74 7.22 21.86
N PRO A 691 -21.45 7.45 23.13
CA PRO A 691 -22.44 7.27 24.19
C PRO A 691 -23.71 8.10 24.00
N GLU A 692 -23.59 9.26 23.40
CA GLU A 692 -24.71 10.18 23.17
C GLU A 692 -25.55 9.85 21.95
N ILE A 693 -25.09 8.92 21.11
CA ILE A 693 -25.84 8.44 19.95
C ILE A 693 -26.17 6.96 20.20
N THR A 694 -27.38 6.69 20.58
CA THR A 694 -27.84 5.34 20.91
C THR A 694 -28.84 4.83 19.89
N LYS A 695 -29.11 3.54 19.92
CA LYS A 695 -30.15 2.95 19.07
C LYS A 695 -31.50 3.62 19.31
N ALA A 696 -31.77 4.02 20.57
CA ALA A 696 -33.04 4.63 20.94
C ALA A 696 -33.21 6.01 20.31
N ASN A 697 -32.13 6.75 20.15
CA ASN A 697 -32.25 8.14 19.65
C ASN A 697 -31.77 8.34 18.21
N ILE A 698 -31.05 7.36 17.62
CA ILE A 698 -30.47 7.58 16.29
C ILE A 698 -31.55 7.81 15.20
N GLU A 699 -32.68 7.14 15.31
CA GLU A 699 -33.77 7.33 14.33
C GLU A 699 -34.32 8.76 14.40
N ALA A 700 -34.51 9.28 15.61
CA ALA A 700 -35.00 10.65 15.81
C ALA A 700 -33.96 11.67 15.37
N VAL A 701 -32.69 11.44 15.74
CA VAL A 701 -31.60 12.37 15.39
C VAL A 701 -31.44 12.49 13.86
N LEU A 702 -31.48 11.38 13.16
CA LEU A 702 -31.26 11.36 11.70
C LEU A 702 -32.56 11.41 10.88
N GLY A 703 -33.70 11.30 11.53
CA GLY A 703 -34.99 11.26 10.83
C GLY A 703 -35.15 10.04 9.95
N ILE A 704 -34.57 8.91 10.33
CA ILE A 704 -34.64 7.65 9.59
C ILE A 704 -35.50 6.65 10.37
N LYS A 705 -35.86 5.55 9.73
CA LYS A 705 -36.53 4.42 10.41
C LYS A 705 -35.77 3.16 10.09
N LEU A 706 -35.55 2.34 11.10
CA LEU A 706 -34.91 1.03 10.98
C LEU A 706 -35.98 -0.05 11.08
N THR A 707 -35.87 -1.10 10.28
CA THR A 707 -36.71 -2.29 10.43
C THR A 707 -36.19 -3.14 11.61
N ASP A 708 -36.98 -4.10 12.03
CA ASP A 708 -36.56 -5.01 13.10
C ASP A 708 -35.34 -5.84 12.66
N GLU A 709 -35.29 -6.25 11.40
CA GLU A 709 -34.15 -6.97 10.84
C GLU A 709 -32.89 -6.11 10.85
N GLU A 710 -33.03 -4.82 10.50
CA GLU A 710 -31.89 -3.89 10.54
C GLU A 710 -31.40 -3.66 11.96
N ARG A 711 -32.30 -3.54 12.92
CA ARG A 711 -31.94 -3.40 14.34
C ARG A 711 -31.19 -4.64 14.84
N GLU A 712 -31.68 -5.83 14.46
CA GLU A 712 -31.03 -7.09 14.82
C GLU A 712 -29.63 -7.17 14.18
N GLN A 713 -29.52 -6.83 12.90
CA GLN A 713 -28.26 -6.83 12.18
C GLN A 713 -27.24 -5.87 12.80
N MET A 714 -27.69 -4.74 13.31
CA MET A 714 -26.81 -3.79 13.97
C MET A 714 -26.31 -4.31 15.35
N GLY A 715 -27.13 -5.13 15.99
CA GLY A 715 -26.79 -5.67 17.30
C GLY A 715 -26.62 -4.57 18.35
N ASN A 716 -25.75 -4.79 19.30
CA ASN A 716 -25.41 -3.81 20.33
C ASN A 716 -24.20 -2.95 19.95
N THR A 717 -23.58 -3.27 18.82
CA THR A 717 -22.43 -2.54 18.30
C THR A 717 -22.72 -2.19 16.86
N TRP A 718 -22.56 -0.92 16.50
CA TRP A 718 -22.73 -0.51 15.12
C TRP A 718 -21.62 0.47 14.74
N ALA A 719 -21.36 0.54 13.45
CA ALA A 719 -20.33 1.45 12.96
C ALA A 719 -20.84 2.88 12.96
N THR A 720 -20.20 3.73 13.75
CA THR A 720 -20.50 5.18 13.74
C THR A 720 -19.70 5.90 12.65
N ASP A 721 -18.86 5.15 11.94
CA ASP A 721 -18.10 5.67 10.82
C ASP A 721 -18.88 5.56 9.49
N GLY A 722 -20.19 5.27 9.59
CA GLY A 722 -21.07 5.25 8.44
C GLY A 722 -21.07 3.97 7.62
N SER A 723 -20.40 2.92 8.08
CA SER A 723 -20.46 1.64 7.37
C SER A 723 -21.83 0.99 7.55
N GLY A 724 -22.44 0.59 6.46
CA GLY A 724 -23.65 -0.23 6.52
C GLY A 724 -24.95 0.57 6.55
N ILE A 725 -25.87 0.10 7.36
CA ILE A 725 -27.30 0.46 7.32
C ILE A 725 -27.56 1.97 7.49
N ILE A 726 -26.90 2.59 8.47
CA ILE A 726 -27.16 4.01 8.77
C ILE A 726 -26.75 4.88 7.58
N ALA A 727 -25.58 4.62 7.01
CA ALA A 727 -25.11 5.38 5.85
C ALA A 727 -26.10 5.29 4.69
N GLN A 728 -26.60 4.09 4.43
CA GLN A 728 -27.53 3.88 3.33
C GLN A 728 -28.88 4.58 3.56
N LYS A 729 -29.40 4.51 4.79
CA LYS A 729 -30.66 5.19 5.12
C LYS A 729 -30.51 6.71 4.93
N CYS A 730 -29.37 7.25 5.36
CA CYS A 730 -29.09 8.68 5.19
C CYS A 730 -29.07 9.06 3.71
N MET A 731 -28.40 8.25 2.88
CA MET A 731 -28.33 8.51 1.44
C MET A 731 -29.73 8.46 0.79
N GLN A 732 -30.55 7.50 1.19
CA GLN A 732 -31.93 7.39 0.66
C GLN A 732 -32.73 8.66 0.93
N LYS A 733 -32.42 9.32 2.03
CA LYS A 733 -33.10 10.56 2.40
C LYS A 733 -32.40 11.82 1.90
N GLY A 734 -31.32 11.68 1.15
CA GLY A 734 -30.56 12.83 0.68
C GLY A 734 -29.77 13.55 1.75
N ILE A 735 -29.51 12.89 2.88
CA ILE A 735 -28.64 13.43 3.94
C ILE A 735 -27.22 12.87 3.71
N ALA A 736 -26.20 13.68 4.00
CA ALA A 736 -24.82 13.17 3.96
C ALA A 736 -24.71 12.02 4.98
N PRO A 737 -24.25 10.84 4.56
CA PRO A 737 -24.24 9.68 5.46
C PRO A 737 -23.47 9.88 6.75
N TYR A 738 -22.48 10.73 6.72
CA TYR A 738 -21.59 10.99 7.87
C TYR A 738 -21.80 12.36 8.50
N GLY A 739 -22.72 13.12 7.99
CA GLY A 739 -22.95 14.49 8.38
C GLY A 739 -21.71 15.34 8.13
N ASN A 740 -21.50 16.37 8.91
CA ASN A 740 -20.31 17.21 8.88
C ASN A 740 -19.49 16.98 10.16
N ALA A 741 -19.22 15.71 10.48
CA ALA A 741 -18.43 15.37 11.65
C ALA A 741 -17.08 16.08 11.60
N ARG A 742 -16.55 16.40 12.77
CA ARG A 742 -15.27 17.10 12.89
C ARG A 742 -14.12 16.09 12.77
N ALA A 743 -13.07 16.49 12.06
CA ALA A 743 -11.81 15.74 12.06
C ALA A 743 -11.17 15.88 13.45
N ARG A 744 -10.46 14.85 13.89
CA ARG A 744 -9.87 14.79 15.23
C ARG A 744 -8.36 14.86 15.24
N ALA A 745 -7.83 15.77 16.06
CA ALA A 745 -6.41 15.76 16.39
C ALA A 745 -6.10 14.79 17.54
N ILE A 746 -7.12 14.40 18.32
CA ILE A 746 -6.97 13.52 19.49
C ILE A 746 -7.51 12.14 19.17
N VAL A 747 -6.72 11.09 19.46
CA VAL A 747 -7.16 9.69 19.37
C VAL A 747 -7.03 9.09 20.77
N TRP A 748 -8.14 8.98 21.46
CA TRP A 748 -8.16 8.63 22.89
C TRP A 748 -7.64 7.23 23.19
N THR A 749 -7.68 6.32 22.22
CA THR A 749 -7.25 4.94 22.43
C THR A 749 -5.77 4.70 22.12
N PHE A 750 -5.12 5.67 21.53
CA PHE A 750 -3.68 5.54 21.26
C PHE A 750 -2.89 5.92 22.51
N VAL A 751 -1.72 5.32 22.68
CA VAL A 751 -0.84 5.63 23.82
C VAL A 751 -0.49 7.12 23.81
N ASP A 752 -0.14 7.65 22.63
CA ASP A 752 0.00 9.10 22.46
C ASP A 752 -1.29 9.62 21.82
N GLN A 753 -2.14 10.23 22.63
CA GLN A 753 -3.45 10.70 22.18
C GLN A 753 -3.33 11.80 21.13
N ILE A 754 -2.26 12.62 21.21
CA ILE A 754 -1.84 13.52 20.12
C ILE A 754 -0.46 13.06 19.66
N PRO A 755 -0.05 13.40 18.44
CA PRO A 755 1.31 13.01 18.00
C PRO A 755 2.35 13.63 18.94
N LYS A 756 3.31 12.82 19.35
CA LYS A 756 4.44 13.27 20.17
C LYS A 756 5.74 12.72 19.61
N HIS A 757 6.79 13.52 19.69
CA HIS A 757 8.09 13.04 19.26
C HIS A 757 8.60 11.97 20.22
N ARG A 758 9.13 10.91 19.66
CA ARG A 758 9.86 9.87 20.36
C ARG A 758 11.04 9.48 19.49
N GLU A 759 12.19 9.32 20.11
CA GLU A 759 13.38 8.92 19.36
C GLU A 759 13.20 7.50 18.81
N PRO A 760 13.85 7.17 17.67
CA PRO A 760 13.88 5.78 17.19
C PRO A 760 14.38 4.83 18.27
N LEU A 761 14.00 3.57 18.20
CA LEU A 761 14.44 2.56 19.17
C LEU A 761 15.97 2.50 19.28
N HIS A 762 16.67 2.73 18.18
CA HIS A 762 18.13 2.92 18.21
C HIS A 762 18.42 4.35 17.74
N SER A 763 18.74 5.25 18.66
CA SER A 763 18.99 6.65 18.32
C SER A 763 20.46 6.99 18.47
N PRO A 764 21.02 7.79 17.54
CA PRO A 764 22.38 8.31 17.70
C PRO A 764 22.46 9.44 18.75
N ARG A 765 21.31 10.00 19.15
CA ARG A 765 21.23 11.12 20.09
C ARG A 765 20.67 10.64 21.42
N GLN A 766 21.57 10.11 22.28
CA GLN A 766 21.18 9.58 23.59
C GLN A 766 20.57 10.64 24.50
N ASP A 767 21.06 11.86 24.39
CA ASP A 767 20.47 13.01 25.12
C ASP A 767 19.00 13.19 24.77
N LEU A 768 18.65 13.01 23.50
CA LEU A 768 17.27 13.11 23.05
C LEU A 768 16.45 11.85 23.39
N ALA A 769 17.10 10.67 23.38
CA ALA A 769 16.43 9.42 23.77
C ALA A 769 15.99 9.47 25.24
N GLU A 770 16.75 10.16 26.10
CA GLU A 770 16.39 10.36 27.50
C GLU A 770 15.21 11.32 27.64
N LYS A 771 15.16 12.35 26.80
CA LYS A 771 14.11 13.35 26.83
C LYS A 771 12.82 12.90 26.14
N TYR A 772 12.95 12.14 25.03
CA TYR A 772 11.82 11.68 24.22
C TYR A 772 11.92 10.15 24.05
N PRO A 773 11.71 9.39 25.15
CA PRO A 773 11.97 7.94 25.10
C PRO A 773 11.06 7.21 24.15
N SER A 774 11.63 6.20 23.48
CA SER A 774 10.91 5.30 22.58
C SER A 774 9.85 4.50 23.31
N PHE A 775 8.87 4.02 22.58
CA PHE A 775 7.92 3.06 23.12
C PHE A 775 8.62 1.74 23.41
N GLU A 776 8.28 1.15 24.52
CA GLU A 776 8.59 -0.22 24.80
C GLU A 776 7.60 -1.09 24.06
N ASP A 777 8.08 -2.13 23.39
CA ASP A 777 7.23 -3.03 22.65
C ASP A 777 6.19 -3.67 23.59
N LYS A 778 4.91 -3.60 23.22
CA LYS A 778 3.83 -4.15 24.05
C LYS A 778 3.65 -5.64 23.78
N PRO A 779 3.62 -6.48 24.80
CA PRO A 779 3.35 -7.90 24.60
C PRO A 779 1.90 -8.12 24.14
N ASN A 780 1.72 -9.18 23.39
CA ASN A 780 0.40 -9.65 22.94
C ASN A 780 -0.34 -8.73 21.98
N HIS A 781 0.33 -7.71 21.48
CA HIS A 781 -0.25 -6.92 20.39
C HIS A 781 -0.11 -7.75 19.11
N PHE A 782 -1.21 -8.14 18.51
CA PHE A 782 -1.23 -9.10 17.41
C PHE A 782 -0.38 -10.34 17.72
N ARG A 783 -0.54 -10.87 18.92
CA ARG A 783 0.15 -12.11 19.37
C ARG A 783 1.67 -12.04 19.30
N VAL A 784 2.26 -10.90 19.60
CA VAL A 784 3.72 -10.74 19.56
C VAL A 784 4.30 -10.78 20.99
N PHE A 785 5.47 -11.38 21.10
CA PHE A 785 6.13 -11.64 22.39
C PHE A 785 7.25 -10.66 22.66
N THR A 786 7.37 -10.35 23.96
CA THR A 786 8.37 -9.38 24.44
C THR A 786 9.80 -9.84 24.33
N LYS A 787 10.06 -11.16 24.25
CA LYS A 787 11.45 -11.61 24.14
C LYS A 787 12.15 -11.17 22.86
N TYR A 788 11.37 -10.75 21.85
CA TYR A 788 11.94 -10.23 20.60
C TYR A 788 12.00 -8.70 20.54
N LYS A 789 11.88 -8.05 21.68
CA LYS A 789 12.06 -6.59 21.75
C LYS A 789 13.47 -6.19 21.33
N GLY A 790 13.59 -4.96 20.87
CA GLY A 790 14.90 -4.35 20.73
C GLY A 790 15.54 -4.12 22.09
N LEU A 791 16.86 -4.03 22.10
CA LEU A 791 17.64 -3.89 23.33
C LEU A 791 17.98 -2.43 23.66
N GLN A 792 17.43 -1.48 22.92
CA GLN A 792 17.80 -0.07 23.00
C GLN A 792 17.60 0.55 24.39
N LEU A 793 16.65 0.02 25.14
CA LEU A 793 16.37 0.55 26.49
C LEU A 793 17.38 0.09 27.54
N SER A 794 18.18 -0.93 27.22
CA SER A 794 19.13 -1.49 28.15
C SER A 794 20.59 -1.19 27.81
N LYS A 795 20.85 -0.60 26.63
CA LYS A 795 22.22 -0.37 26.18
C LYS A 795 22.28 0.79 25.16
N ASN A 796 23.29 1.64 25.33
CA ASN A 796 23.56 2.70 24.36
C ASN A 796 24.41 2.13 23.22
N PHE A 797 23.78 1.86 22.08
CA PHE A 797 24.47 1.32 20.90
C PHE A 797 25.18 2.37 20.07
N SER A 798 24.90 3.67 20.29
CA SER A 798 25.41 4.72 19.41
C SER A 798 26.95 4.86 19.42
N LYS A 799 27.59 4.42 20.47
CA LYS A 799 29.07 4.45 20.55
C LYS A 799 29.70 3.41 19.64
N GLU A 800 29.13 2.22 19.61
CA GLU A 800 29.62 1.11 18.79
C GLU A 800 29.06 1.11 17.38
N PHE A 801 27.83 1.60 17.21
CA PHE A 801 27.12 1.68 15.93
C PHE A 801 26.70 3.13 15.66
N PRO A 802 27.67 3.98 15.26
CA PRO A 802 27.43 5.43 15.21
C PRO A 802 26.77 5.93 13.92
N ILE A 803 26.51 5.06 12.95
CA ILE A 803 26.07 5.45 11.62
C ILE A 803 24.56 5.20 11.47
N ASN A 804 23.82 6.21 11.03
CA ASN A 804 22.41 6.08 10.70
C ASN A 804 22.23 5.16 9.48
N LEU A 805 21.23 4.31 9.52
CA LEU A 805 20.90 3.38 8.44
C LEU A 805 19.49 3.64 7.94
N ILE A 806 19.36 3.91 6.65
CA ILE A 806 18.05 4.05 6.02
C ILE A 806 17.93 3.16 4.78
N THR A 807 16.69 2.80 4.42
CA THR A 807 16.43 2.01 3.23
C THR A 807 15.45 2.76 2.32
N ALA A 808 15.52 2.50 1.02
CA ALA A 808 14.55 3.03 0.05
C ALA A 808 14.63 2.26 -1.26
N ARG A 809 13.90 2.77 -2.27
CA ARG A 809 13.73 2.13 -3.58
C ARG A 809 14.71 2.67 -4.62
N LEU A 810 14.87 1.88 -5.69
CA LEU A 810 15.57 2.25 -6.92
C LEU A 810 14.53 2.43 -8.04
N VAL A 811 14.85 3.29 -9.01
CA VAL A 811 13.91 3.62 -10.08
C VAL A 811 13.60 2.41 -10.97
N ASN A 812 14.54 1.49 -11.08
CA ASN A 812 14.42 0.31 -11.95
C ASN A 812 13.98 -0.96 -11.22
N MET A 813 13.69 -0.89 -9.92
CA MET A 813 13.31 -2.05 -9.12
C MET A 813 11.96 -1.84 -8.44
N SER A 814 11.26 -2.93 -8.16
CA SER A 814 9.95 -2.90 -7.50
C SER A 814 9.90 -3.91 -6.36
N GLY A 815 9.43 -3.45 -5.21
CA GLY A 815 9.20 -4.31 -4.04
C GLY A 815 10.39 -5.17 -3.64
N ALA A 816 10.16 -6.44 -3.39
CA ALA A 816 11.23 -7.41 -3.07
C ALA A 816 12.18 -7.65 -4.24
N GLY A 817 11.84 -7.17 -5.43
CA GLY A 817 12.70 -7.26 -6.60
C GLY A 817 12.54 -8.53 -7.43
N MET A 818 11.74 -9.47 -7.01
CA MET A 818 11.64 -10.77 -7.69
C MET A 818 11.32 -10.63 -9.19
N GLU A 819 10.29 -9.85 -9.52
CA GLU A 819 9.90 -9.66 -10.93
C GLU A 819 10.91 -8.78 -11.70
N THR A 820 11.40 -7.72 -11.06
CA THR A 820 12.32 -6.78 -11.75
C THR A 820 13.74 -7.32 -11.86
N ARG A 821 14.19 -8.16 -10.92
CA ARG A 821 15.46 -8.86 -11.05
C ARG A 821 15.40 -9.95 -12.11
N ALA A 822 14.19 -10.42 -12.46
CA ALA A 822 13.96 -11.41 -13.51
C ALA A 822 13.87 -10.76 -14.91
N SER A 823 13.95 -9.43 -15.00
CA SER A 823 14.10 -8.74 -16.28
C SER A 823 15.58 -8.41 -16.51
N LYS A 824 16.14 -8.90 -17.61
CA LYS A 824 17.54 -8.62 -17.93
C LYS A 824 17.80 -7.15 -18.19
N TYR A 825 16.79 -6.42 -18.67
CA TYR A 825 16.93 -5.00 -18.98
C TYR A 825 16.98 -4.16 -17.72
N LEU A 826 16.08 -4.42 -16.77
CA LEU A 826 16.04 -3.69 -15.50
C LEU A 826 17.22 -4.08 -14.61
N ALA A 827 17.55 -5.36 -14.53
CA ALA A 827 18.65 -5.85 -13.70
C ALA A 827 20.00 -5.23 -14.13
N ARG A 828 20.21 -5.02 -15.43
CA ARG A 828 21.45 -4.42 -15.96
C ARG A 828 21.68 -3.00 -15.45
N LEU A 829 20.62 -2.29 -15.08
CA LEU A 829 20.74 -0.92 -14.55
C LEU A 829 21.29 -0.90 -13.12
N THR A 830 21.13 -1.98 -12.37
CA THR A 830 21.68 -2.14 -11.02
C THR A 830 21.93 -3.63 -10.79
N PRO A 831 23.05 -4.17 -11.29
CA PRO A 831 23.28 -5.62 -11.23
C PRO A 831 23.75 -6.12 -9.88
N GLU A 832 24.15 -5.23 -8.98
CA GLU A 832 24.73 -5.59 -7.67
C GLU A 832 24.15 -4.72 -6.56
N MET A 833 24.02 -5.31 -5.39
CA MET A 833 23.62 -4.59 -4.17
C MET A 833 24.76 -3.62 -3.77
N PHE A 834 24.38 -2.47 -3.27
CA PHE A 834 25.34 -1.43 -2.87
C PHE A 834 24.86 -0.65 -1.64
N ALA A 835 25.79 0.13 -1.07
CA ALA A 835 25.47 1.11 -0.03
C ALA A 835 25.95 2.48 -0.49
N ASP A 836 25.08 3.50 -0.39
CA ASP A 836 25.48 4.89 -0.60
C ASP A 836 26.14 5.38 0.69
N ILE A 837 27.36 5.89 0.55
CA ILE A 837 28.21 6.34 1.66
C ILE A 837 28.73 7.74 1.34
N HIS A 838 28.60 8.66 2.28
CA HIS A 838 29.09 10.03 2.12
C HIS A 838 30.62 10.04 1.95
N PRO A 839 31.20 10.92 1.11
CA PRO A 839 32.66 11.00 0.95
C PRO A 839 33.43 11.16 2.26
N ASP A 840 32.92 11.96 3.20
CA ASP A 840 33.58 12.14 4.50
C ASP A 840 33.61 10.86 5.34
N LEU A 841 32.48 10.11 5.32
CA LEU A 841 32.40 8.83 6.03
C LEU A 841 33.32 7.79 5.38
N ALA A 842 33.35 7.77 4.04
CA ALA A 842 34.23 6.87 3.28
C ALA A 842 35.70 7.12 3.65
N LYS A 843 36.10 8.39 3.73
CA LYS A 843 37.46 8.79 4.11
C LYS A 843 37.84 8.29 5.51
N GLN A 844 36.91 8.43 6.48
CA GLN A 844 37.11 7.95 7.86
C GLN A 844 37.36 6.44 7.91
N HIS A 845 36.77 5.69 6.97
CA HIS A 845 36.88 4.22 6.96
C HIS A 845 37.80 3.70 5.85
N ASN A 846 38.59 4.59 5.21
CA ASN A 846 39.53 4.21 4.17
C ASN A 846 38.87 3.48 3.00
N LEU A 847 37.68 3.91 2.62
CA LEU A 847 36.90 3.31 1.54
C LEU A 847 37.03 4.15 0.25
N LYS A 848 37.12 3.45 -0.87
CA LYS A 848 37.06 4.02 -2.21
C LYS A 848 35.78 3.52 -2.89
N ASP A 849 35.31 4.25 -3.88
CA ASP A 849 34.16 3.86 -4.68
C ASP A 849 34.41 2.47 -5.29
N GLY A 850 33.45 1.55 -5.10
CA GLY A 850 33.56 0.17 -5.56
C GLY A 850 34.16 -0.83 -4.56
N ASP A 851 34.72 -0.37 -3.45
CA ASP A 851 35.21 -1.29 -2.42
C ASP A 851 34.06 -2.10 -1.81
N MET A 852 34.36 -3.33 -1.40
CA MET A 852 33.39 -4.12 -0.64
C MET A 852 33.43 -3.68 0.82
N VAL A 853 32.27 -3.61 1.45
CA VAL A 853 32.12 -3.16 2.83
C VAL A 853 31.19 -4.09 3.58
N TRP A 854 31.59 -4.44 4.82
CA TRP A 854 30.72 -5.11 5.77
C TRP A 854 29.90 -4.07 6.53
N ILE A 855 28.62 -4.32 6.67
CA ILE A 855 27.70 -3.49 7.46
C ILE A 855 27.14 -4.36 8.57
N TYR A 856 27.30 -3.92 9.82
CA TYR A 856 26.89 -4.66 11.01
C TYR A 856 25.74 -3.97 11.72
N SER A 857 24.81 -4.74 12.24
CA SER A 857 23.72 -4.22 13.07
C SER A 857 23.95 -4.47 14.55
N PRO A 858 23.34 -3.69 15.46
CA PRO A 858 23.40 -3.97 16.89
C PRO A 858 22.83 -5.33 17.28
N GLU A 859 21.97 -5.91 16.46
CA GLU A 859 21.37 -7.22 16.72
C GLU A 859 22.30 -8.39 16.36
N GLY A 860 23.52 -8.10 15.90
CA GLY A 860 24.51 -9.13 15.60
C GLY A 860 24.48 -9.68 14.19
N THR A 861 23.70 -9.09 13.30
CA THR A 861 23.66 -9.49 11.90
C THR A 861 24.59 -8.60 11.06
N LYS A 862 24.90 -9.06 9.87
CA LYS A 862 25.76 -8.32 8.95
C LYS A 862 25.44 -8.61 7.49
N ILE A 863 25.84 -7.68 6.62
CA ILE A 863 25.77 -7.89 5.16
C ILE A 863 27.05 -7.38 4.52
N LYS A 864 27.34 -7.89 3.34
CA LYS A 864 28.53 -7.49 2.57
C LYS A 864 28.06 -6.92 1.23
N VAL A 865 28.36 -5.66 0.98
CA VAL A 865 27.89 -4.95 -0.22
C VAL A 865 28.97 -4.05 -0.79
N LYS A 866 28.76 -3.57 -2.03
CA LYS A 866 29.66 -2.64 -2.70
C LYS A 866 29.43 -1.21 -2.17
N ALA A 867 30.48 -0.47 -1.87
CA ALA A 867 30.39 0.94 -1.51
C ALA A 867 30.20 1.77 -2.77
N ARG A 868 29.24 2.70 -2.73
CA ARG A 868 29.05 3.74 -3.76
C ARG A 868 29.18 5.08 -3.05
N ILE A 869 30.22 5.86 -3.42
CA ILE A 869 30.56 7.08 -2.68
C ILE A 869 29.80 8.25 -3.33
N VAL A 870 28.84 8.81 -2.59
CA VAL A 870 27.97 9.89 -3.10
C VAL A 870 27.69 10.93 -2.01
N PRO A 871 27.60 12.22 -2.37
CA PRO A 871 27.32 13.27 -1.37
C PRO A 871 25.84 13.47 -1.08
N SER A 872 24.96 12.62 -1.63
CA SER A 872 23.51 12.82 -1.50
C SER A 872 22.94 12.32 -0.16
N VAL A 873 23.75 11.63 0.64
CA VAL A 873 23.38 11.17 1.98
C VAL A 873 24.05 12.06 3.04
N LEU A 874 23.58 12.02 4.27
CA LEU A 874 24.19 12.76 5.37
C LEU A 874 25.58 12.15 5.69
N PRO A 875 26.52 12.94 6.23
CA PRO A 875 27.87 12.42 6.54
C PRO A 875 27.92 11.29 7.56
N ASP A 876 26.89 11.15 8.38
CA ASP A 876 26.79 10.10 9.41
C ASP A 876 25.72 9.06 9.06
N MET A 877 25.44 8.87 7.75
CA MET A 877 24.33 8.01 7.31
C MET A 877 24.73 7.18 6.10
N ILE A 878 24.22 5.96 6.03
CA ILE A 878 24.27 5.16 4.80
C ILE A 878 22.85 4.84 4.31
N PHE A 879 22.72 4.62 3.02
CA PHE A 879 21.47 4.21 2.39
C PHE A 879 21.65 2.84 1.73
N LEU A 880 20.66 1.98 1.90
CA LEU A 880 20.62 0.65 1.27
C LEU A 880 19.32 0.47 0.46
N PRO A 881 19.40 0.04 -0.80
CA PRO A 881 18.20 -0.37 -1.52
C PRO A 881 17.76 -1.77 -1.03
N PHE A 882 16.45 -1.97 -0.92
CA PHE A 882 15.91 -3.21 -0.32
C PHE A 882 15.44 -4.26 -1.32
N HIS A 883 15.83 -4.16 -2.58
CA HIS A 883 15.29 -4.99 -3.68
C HIS A 883 16.02 -6.30 -3.92
N PHE A 884 17.02 -6.64 -3.12
CA PHE A 884 17.91 -7.77 -3.37
C PHE A 884 17.69 -8.91 -2.38
N SER A 885 18.00 -10.11 -2.83
CA SER A 885 17.96 -11.32 -2.02
C SER A 885 18.84 -12.39 -2.70
N GLY A 886 19.03 -13.53 -2.05
CA GLY A 886 19.80 -14.64 -2.56
C GLY A 886 21.15 -14.80 -1.85
N VAL A 887 21.55 -13.79 -1.07
CA VAL A 887 22.76 -13.86 -0.23
C VAL A 887 22.34 -13.57 1.22
N MET A 888 22.81 -14.36 2.16
CA MET A 888 22.50 -14.20 3.59
C MET A 888 23.80 -14.07 4.38
N GLN A 889 24.04 -12.86 4.89
CA GLN A 889 25.20 -12.57 5.75
C GLN A 889 26.53 -13.02 5.12
N GLY A 890 26.68 -12.73 3.82
CA GLY A 890 27.87 -13.05 3.07
C GLY A 890 27.87 -14.44 2.42
N VAL A 891 26.85 -15.26 2.71
CA VAL A 891 26.77 -16.63 2.15
C VAL A 891 25.87 -16.59 0.90
N ASP A 892 26.43 -16.95 -0.23
CA ASP A 892 25.68 -17.06 -1.50
C ASP A 892 24.78 -18.29 -1.46
N MET A 893 23.48 -18.07 -1.47
CA MET A 893 22.47 -19.13 -1.44
C MET A 893 21.79 -19.33 -2.83
N THR A 894 22.29 -18.65 -3.86
CA THR A 894 21.66 -18.72 -5.18
C THR A 894 21.73 -20.10 -5.83
N GLY A 895 22.59 -20.99 -5.33
CA GLY A 895 22.59 -22.41 -5.73
C GLY A 895 21.28 -23.12 -5.40
N ASN A 896 20.45 -22.54 -4.53
CA ASN A 896 19.14 -23.12 -4.19
C ASN A 896 18.04 -22.80 -5.21
N PHE A 897 18.29 -21.92 -6.20
CA PHE A 897 17.31 -21.71 -7.27
C PHE A 897 17.19 -22.98 -8.12
N PRO A 898 15.96 -23.39 -8.48
CA PRO A 898 15.81 -24.44 -9.49
C PRO A 898 16.49 -24.05 -10.81
N ASP A 899 16.98 -25.03 -11.53
CA ASP A 899 17.68 -24.81 -12.80
C ASP A 899 16.84 -23.95 -13.75
N GLY A 900 17.47 -22.94 -14.33
CA GLY A 900 16.85 -22.06 -15.32
C GLY A 900 15.98 -20.95 -14.75
N THR A 901 15.90 -20.82 -13.41
CA THR A 901 15.03 -19.82 -12.78
C THR A 901 15.78 -18.69 -12.08
N LYS A 902 17.10 -18.79 -11.99
CA LYS A 902 17.90 -17.77 -11.29
C LYS A 902 17.72 -16.41 -11.98
N PRO A 903 17.44 -15.33 -11.21
CA PRO A 903 17.28 -14.01 -11.81
C PRO A 903 18.61 -13.42 -12.28
N PHE A 904 18.55 -12.28 -12.97
CA PHE A 904 19.73 -11.61 -13.55
C PHE A 904 20.50 -10.75 -12.53
N ALA A 905 19.91 -10.52 -11.36
CA ALA A 905 20.59 -9.79 -10.27
C ALA A 905 20.20 -10.40 -8.93
N TRP A 906 21.14 -10.44 -8.01
CA TRP A 906 20.91 -10.94 -6.66
C TRP A 906 21.90 -10.25 -5.70
N GLY A 907 21.71 -10.45 -4.41
CA GLY A 907 22.58 -9.84 -3.40
C GLY A 907 22.04 -10.02 -1.99
N GLU A 908 22.62 -9.29 -1.06
CA GLU A 908 22.18 -9.25 0.33
C GLU A 908 20.82 -8.52 0.43
N SER A 909 20.04 -8.87 1.42
CA SER A 909 18.85 -8.07 1.75
C SER A 909 19.24 -6.97 2.74
N ALA A 910 18.88 -5.74 2.44
CA ALA A 910 19.07 -4.61 3.37
C ALA A 910 18.40 -4.91 4.72
N ASN A 911 17.31 -5.64 4.70
CA ASN A 911 16.52 -5.92 5.90
C ASN A 911 17.16 -6.96 6.81
N THR A 912 18.32 -7.50 6.45
CA THR A 912 19.15 -8.31 7.35
C THR A 912 19.76 -7.44 8.45
N VAL A 913 20.02 -6.15 8.15
CA VAL A 913 20.67 -5.24 9.11
C VAL A 913 19.76 -4.09 9.58
N THR A 914 18.49 -4.03 9.15
CA THR A 914 17.55 -3.10 9.76
C THR A 914 17.27 -3.53 11.19
N ASN A 915 17.18 -2.56 12.08
CA ASN A 915 17.11 -2.84 13.52
C ASN A 915 15.71 -3.32 13.92
N TYR A 916 15.66 -4.06 15.03
CA TYR A 916 14.40 -4.44 15.63
C TYR A 916 13.67 -3.18 16.12
N GLY A 917 12.41 -3.06 15.76
CA GLY A 917 11.55 -1.94 16.20
C GLY A 917 10.28 -1.94 15.38
N TYR A 918 9.13 -1.75 16.06
CA TYR A 918 7.83 -1.85 15.41
C TYR A 918 6.87 -0.82 16.01
N ASP A 919 6.03 -0.24 15.14
CA ASP A 919 5.00 0.68 15.57
C ASP A 919 4.03 -0.01 16.53
N ILE A 920 3.74 0.63 17.64
CA ILE A 920 2.94 0.06 18.73
C ILE A 920 1.48 -0.20 18.31
N VAL A 921 0.98 0.50 17.31
CA VAL A 921 -0.41 0.35 16.84
C VAL A 921 -0.53 -0.72 15.75
N THR A 922 0.40 -0.71 14.78
CA THR A 922 0.23 -1.50 13.55
C THR A 922 1.29 -2.56 13.32
N GLN A 923 2.39 -2.51 14.08
CA GLN A 923 3.57 -3.38 13.91
C GLN A 923 4.35 -3.12 12.62
N ILE A 924 4.17 -1.97 11.98
CA ILE A 924 5.04 -1.63 10.87
C ILE A 924 6.49 -1.53 11.37
N PRO A 925 7.47 -2.06 10.63
CA PRO A 925 8.85 -2.08 11.14
C PRO A 925 9.58 -0.76 10.98
N GLU A 926 10.59 -0.53 11.85
CA GLU A 926 11.49 0.62 11.78
C GLU A 926 12.57 0.37 10.73
N THR A 927 12.36 0.79 9.50
CA THR A 927 13.34 0.60 8.43
C THR A 927 13.88 1.91 7.85
N LYS A 928 13.45 3.04 8.44
CA LYS A 928 13.86 4.37 7.98
C LYS A 928 14.67 5.15 9.01
N GLY A 929 15.09 4.48 10.07
CA GLY A 929 15.93 5.11 11.08
C GLY A 929 16.51 4.08 12.02
N GLY A 930 17.68 3.56 11.69
CA GLY A 930 18.38 2.58 12.52
C GLY A 930 19.84 2.96 12.66
N LEU A 931 20.59 2.11 13.35
CA LEU A 931 22.04 2.29 13.53
C LEU A 931 22.81 1.10 12.97
N CYS A 932 24.01 1.38 12.48
CA CYS A 932 24.94 0.37 11.99
C CYS A 932 26.39 0.83 12.21
N ARG A 933 27.32 -0.08 11.93
CA ARG A 933 28.75 0.26 11.77
C ARG A 933 29.26 -0.42 10.50
N ILE A 934 30.34 0.10 9.97
CA ILE A 934 30.90 -0.40 8.70
C ILE A 934 32.38 -0.72 8.86
N GLU A 935 32.83 -1.70 8.07
CA GLU A 935 34.25 -2.08 7.99
C GLU A 935 34.59 -2.45 6.55
N LYS A 936 35.74 -2.03 6.08
CA LYS A 936 36.21 -2.47 4.75
C LYS A 936 36.38 -3.98 4.75
N ALA A 937 35.84 -4.67 3.72
CA ALA A 937 35.86 -6.13 3.62
C ALA A 937 37.20 -6.66 3.13
#